data_37d614761cde41f5a89b623808386f80
#
_entry.id   37d614761cde41f5a89b623808386f80
#
_cell.length_a   1.000
_cell.length_b   1.000
_cell.length_c   1.000
_cell.angle_alpha   90.00
_cell.angle_beta   90.00
_cell.angle_gamma   90.00
#
_symmetry.space_group_name_H-M   'P 1'
#
loop_
_entity.id
_entity.type
_entity.pdbx_description
1 polymer ?
#
loop_
_entity_poly.entity_id
_entity_poly.type
_entity_poly.pdbx_seq_one_letter_code
_entity_poly.pdbx_strand_id
1 'polypeptide(L)'
;MDYIEELFSVYPCLQRAIFECLANCVNNYVEFLCRLKKDHTQLVKKFCANKEFKDLVSCSSGASDSHNGGKSVTIFTLDNGTRVVYKPHSLTVDRRYQECLKSIGVHTKYDMRTIEILDCGDYGWEAYVEQSPCLCIKDIEEYYYRIGVILFCNYLLKAGDIHYENLIAAGAYPMVVDAENVMDNNVAPSHISAREMIFAELGESVLYSGLLPFYKFGHNGQGVDLSALNGQEGKEYPILVPALKNIKRSDMCFEYVNPITRSHSNMAMFDGKLSDPFEHKDNICEGFSDAYNYAMQNPRDVEQLIDSFSNVKVRHLVQDTQRYSMLMHASYHPDVMQDGLSRNLLLCSMFKSYKKVQRTIAVVKEEIRDLLNMDIPYFYTKASGTSLYSSRDEEIKGYFDKSSIDKAHLRLASFNNLDRDKQCRFIKMTLTHIDKQPPAETNTHKIKENKDGDYASKNDIIRAIKFIADQLLEEAVLSEDNKDANWLGVKLVGDYGHGSLSIRPLDVYLYEGVAGICIFFAAISRYYSNYELQRVLSAATKSLFDYTEDILQREGNHIDSSGVFGGESSLVYSYSLLYQLTRNPEYLKYAEKHFPIIERAVQYDQAFDVVYGNAGAILALINLYSLKRDKRYLNCAKTAAKVICDAQQKGGGWKAATVSAPLAGFSHGVAGIVYALNKLYKLYPDKHIKQCIVNGLQYEDELFCEADGNWKDMFM
;
A
#
# COMPACT_ATOMS: atom_id res chain seq x y z
N MET A 1 4.99 -13.12 48.67
CA MET A 1 5.16 -14.37 47.95
C MET A 1 3.81 -15.01 47.62
N ASP A 2 2.90 -15.05 48.57
CA ASP A 2 1.58 -15.72 48.41
C ASP A 2 0.74 -15.21 47.23
N TYR A 3 0.76 -13.89 46.97
CA TYR A 3 0.00 -13.28 45.84
C TYR A 3 0.53 -13.70 44.46
N ILE A 4 1.84 -13.86 44.29
CA ILE A 4 2.43 -14.29 43.00
C ILE A 4 2.11 -15.78 42.74
N GLU A 5 2.13 -16.59 43.79
CA GLU A 5 1.76 -18.03 43.69
C GLU A 5 0.28 -18.18 43.33
N GLU A 6 -0.59 -17.38 43.97
CA GLU A 6 -2.01 -17.32 43.62
C GLU A 6 -2.23 -16.87 42.16
N LEU A 7 -1.55 -15.76 41.72
CA LEU A 7 -1.61 -15.27 40.35
C LEU A 7 -1.21 -16.38 39.35
N PHE A 8 -0.11 -17.08 39.60
CA PHE A 8 0.37 -18.12 38.69
C PHE A 8 -0.49 -19.38 38.73
N SER A 9 -1.20 -19.65 39.83
CA SER A 9 -2.16 -20.77 39.88
C SER A 9 -3.39 -20.49 39.01
N VAL A 10 -3.80 -19.20 38.91
CA VAL A 10 -4.91 -18.76 38.03
C VAL A 10 -4.47 -18.63 36.57
N TYR A 11 -3.23 -18.18 36.33
CA TYR A 11 -2.67 -17.91 35.03
C TYR A 11 -1.38 -18.72 34.74
N PRO A 12 -1.45 -20.04 34.60
CA PRO A 12 -0.25 -20.87 34.41
C PRO A 12 0.47 -20.56 33.07
N CYS A 13 -0.25 -20.11 32.02
CA CYS A 13 0.37 -19.68 30.77
C CYS A 13 1.19 -18.39 30.94
N LEU A 14 0.76 -17.47 31.80
CA LEU A 14 1.52 -16.27 32.16
C LEU A 14 2.82 -16.66 32.88
N GLN A 15 2.74 -17.58 33.87
CA GLN A 15 3.92 -18.09 34.57
C GLN A 15 4.95 -18.62 33.57
N ARG A 16 4.51 -19.54 32.68
CA ARG A 16 5.36 -20.08 31.62
C ARG A 16 5.98 -19.00 30.75
N ALA A 17 5.18 -18.07 30.24
CA ALA A 17 5.64 -16.99 29.38
C ALA A 17 6.73 -16.13 30.06
N ILE A 18 6.56 -15.77 31.33
CA ILE A 18 7.54 -15.00 32.10
C ILE A 18 8.85 -15.79 32.27
N PHE A 19 8.78 -17.07 32.62
CA PHE A 19 9.99 -17.89 32.80
C PHE A 19 10.73 -18.13 31.49
N GLU A 20 10.02 -18.39 30.40
CA GLU A 20 10.62 -18.53 29.06
C GLU A 20 11.28 -17.22 28.60
N CYS A 21 10.63 -16.07 28.79
CA CYS A 21 11.18 -14.76 28.46
C CYS A 21 12.46 -14.46 29.26
N LEU A 22 12.46 -14.74 30.57
CA LEU A 22 13.65 -14.55 31.43
C LEU A 22 14.78 -15.47 31.03
N ALA A 23 14.50 -16.76 30.77
CA ALA A 23 15.50 -17.73 30.33
C ALA A 23 16.11 -17.33 28.98
N ASN A 24 15.29 -16.95 28.02
CA ASN A 24 15.74 -16.47 26.72
C ASN A 24 16.61 -15.20 26.86
N CYS A 25 16.21 -14.25 27.67
CA CYS A 25 16.98 -13.05 27.93
C CYS A 25 18.38 -13.37 28.45
N VAL A 26 18.47 -14.22 29.50
CA VAL A 26 19.77 -14.62 30.07
C VAL A 26 20.61 -15.37 29.02
N ASN A 27 20.04 -16.33 28.33
CA ASN A 27 20.76 -17.14 27.34
C ASN A 27 21.28 -16.27 26.18
N ASN A 28 20.47 -15.34 25.67
CA ASN A 28 20.86 -14.45 24.58
C ASN A 28 22.00 -13.51 24.99
N TYR A 29 21.95 -12.96 26.21
CA TYR A 29 23.06 -12.14 26.73
C TYR A 29 24.35 -12.92 26.93
N VAL A 30 24.27 -14.13 27.49
CA VAL A 30 25.45 -15.00 27.65
C VAL A 30 26.02 -15.37 26.26
N GLU A 31 25.18 -15.73 25.32
CA GLU A 31 25.61 -16.01 23.93
C GLU A 31 26.29 -14.80 23.28
N PHE A 32 25.72 -13.60 23.40
CA PHE A 32 26.30 -12.35 22.91
C PHE A 32 27.69 -12.12 23.51
N LEU A 33 27.83 -12.19 24.84
CA LEU A 33 29.12 -11.96 25.49
C LEU A 33 30.18 -13.02 25.13
N CYS A 34 29.78 -14.27 24.96
CA CYS A 34 30.68 -15.34 24.49
C CYS A 34 31.16 -15.07 23.07
N ARG A 35 30.27 -14.64 22.17
CA ARG A 35 30.61 -14.26 20.79
C ARG A 35 31.48 -13.02 20.73
N LEU A 36 31.19 -11.98 21.53
CA LEU A 36 31.99 -10.79 21.64
C LEU A 36 33.44 -11.11 22.06
N LYS A 37 33.61 -12.00 23.06
CA LYS A 37 34.92 -12.46 23.50
C LYS A 37 35.64 -13.28 22.42
N LYS A 38 34.92 -14.17 21.75
CA LYS A 38 35.49 -15.04 20.69
C LYS A 38 36.01 -14.21 19.53
N ASP A 39 35.27 -13.19 19.12
CA ASP A 39 35.57 -12.40 17.91
C ASP A 39 36.38 -11.13 18.20
N HIS A 40 36.82 -10.91 19.45
CA HIS A 40 37.48 -9.71 19.91
C HIS A 40 38.59 -9.19 18.96
N THR A 41 39.52 -10.05 18.56
CA THR A 41 40.64 -9.67 17.68
C THR A 41 40.18 -9.21 16.30
N GLN A 42 39.12 -9.84 15.76
CA GLN A 42 38.54 -9.47 14.48
C GLN A 42 37.80 -8.14 14.56
N LEU A 43 37.06 -7.91 15.66
CA LEU A 43 36.37 -6.65 15.94
C LEU A 43 37.35 -5.49 16.05
N VAL A 44 38.46 -5.65 16.82
CA VAL A 44 39.51 -4.65 16.95
C VAL A 44 40.08 -4.28 15.58
N LYS A 45 40.39 -5.29 14.77
CA LYS A 45 40.98 -5.07 13.44
C LYS A 45 39.98 -4.38 12.49
N LYS A 46 38.71 -4.81 12.50
CA LYS A 46 37.74 -4.39 11.48
C LYS A 46 37.06 -3.08 11.83
N PHE A 47 36.65 -2.90 13.09
CA PHE A 47 35.77 -1.77 13.47
C PHE A 47 36.48 -0.72 14.34
N CYS A 48 37.54 -1.10 15.07
CA CYS A 48 38.19 -0.21 16.03
C CYS A 48 39.48 0.45 15.52
N ALA A 49 39.76 0.39 14.22
CA ALA A 49 40.99 0.92 13.66
C ALA A 49 42.28 0.45 14.40
N ASN A 50 42.28 -0.82 14.85
CA ASN A 50 43.33 -1.45 15.67
C ASN A 50 43.48 -0.85 17.10
N LYS A 51 42.47 -0.11 17.61
CA LYS A 51 42.44 0.35 19.00
C LYS A 51 41.77 -0.75 19.87
N GLU A 52 42.54 -1.30 20.80
CA GLU A 52 42.07 -2.29 21.74
C GLU A 52 40.90 -1.76 22.59
N PHE A 53 39.98 -2.66 22.98
CA PHE A 53 38.95 -2.41 23.96
C PHE A 53 38.98 -3.49 25.04
N LYS A 54 38.50 -3.15 26.23
CA LYS A 54 38.45 -4.07 27.38
C LYS A 54 37.02 -4.24 27.90
N ASP A 55 36.25 -3.18 27.85
CA ASP A 55 34.94 -3.09 28.48
C ASP A 55 33.82 -2.69 27.52
N LEU A 56 32.62 -3.15 27.83
CA LEU A 56 31.38 -2.76 27.22
C LEU A 56 30.77 -1.61 28.02
N VAL A 57 30.67 -0.43 27.43
CA VAL A 57 30.17 0.80 28.11
C VAL A 57 28.63 0.80 28.14
N SER A 58 28.01 0.48 27.03
CA SER A 58 26.54 0.44 26.91
C SER A 58 26.09 -0.62 25.93
N CYS A 59 24.89 -1.12 26.17
CA CYS A 59 24.23 -2.12 25.33
C CYS A 59 22.74 -1.84 25.27
N SER A 60 22.18 -1.72 24.07
CA SER A 60 20.77 -1.56 23.81
C SER A 60 20.30 -2.69 22.91
N SER A 61 19.44 -3.55 23.41
CA SER A 61 18.79 -4.65 22.67
C SER A 61 17.35 -4.29 22.34
N GLY A 62 16.72 -5.03 21.41
CA GLY A 62 15.33 -4.78 21.01
C GLY A 62 15.19 -3.73 19.90
N ALA A 63 16.24 -3.53 19.10
CA ALA A 63 16.19 -2.66 17.91
C ALA A 63 15.49 -3.32 16.69
N SER A 64 15.03 -4.56 16.83
CA SER A 64 14.26 -5.31 15.81
C SER A 64 13.22 -6.19 16.47
N ASP A 65 12.34 -6.78 15.64
CA ASP A 65 11.46 -7.87 16.06
C ASP A 65 12.26 -9.01 16.72
N SER A 66 11.63 -9.75 17.64
CA SER A 66 12.26 -10.92 18.28
C SER A 66 11.96 -12.20 17.50
N HIS A 67 13.00 -13.00 17.27
CA HIS A 67 12.93 -14.28 16.58
C HIS A 67 13.76 -15.34 17.33
N ASN A 68 13.49 -16.61 17.08
CA ASN A 68 14.36 -17.73 17.50
C ASN A 68 14.73 -17.68 18.99
N GLY A 69 13.75 -17.56 19.87
CA GLY A 69 13.94 -17.52 21.32
C GLY A 69 14.25 -16.10 21.83
N GLY A 70 13.55 -15.10 21.30
CA GLY A 70 13.67 -13.71 21.76
C GLY A 70 14.96 -13.00 21.33
N LYS A 71 15.65 -13.51 20.30
CA LYS A 71 16.86 -12.87 19.75
C LYS A 71 16.47 -11.61 18.97
N SER A 72 17.18 -10.52 19.23
CA SER A 72 16.98 -9.22 18.54
C SER A 72 18.33 -8.55 18.30
N VAL A 73 18.33 -7.57 17.37
CA VAL A 73 19.50 -6.74 17.07
C VAL A 73 19.92 -5.98 18.32
N THR A 74 21.24 -5.92 18.56
CA THR A 74 21.82 -5.26 19.72
C THR A 74 22.87 -4.23 19.28
N ILE A 75 22.67 -2.98 19.67
CA ILE A 75 23.63 -1.89 19.46
C ILE A 75 24.45 -1.72 20.75
N PHE A 76 25.76 -1.69 20.65
CA PHE A 76 26.63 -1.54 21.82
C PHE A 76 27.79 -0.59 21.56
N THR A 77 28.30 -0.02 22.66
CA THR A 77 29.44 0.91 22.65
C THR A 77 30.56 0.34 23.47
N LEU A 78 31.77 0.31 22.91
CA LEU A 78 32.99 -0.13 23.54
C LEU A 78 33.68 1.02 24.27
N ASP A 79 34.56 0.72 25.24
CA ASP A 79 35.32 1.72 26.01
C ASP A 79 36.27 2.58 25.19
N ASN A 80 36.66 2.12 24.01
CA ASN A 80 37.42 2.92 23.03
C ASN A 80 36.55 3.89 22.19
N GLY A 81 35.26 3.97 22.48
CA GLY A 81 34.28 4.83 21.81
C GLY A 81 33.66 4.23 20.53
N THR A 82 34.07 3.05 20.10
CA THR A 82 33.52 2.41 18.91
C THR A 82 32.11 1.89 19.16
N ARG A 83 31.17 2.18 18.26
CA ARG A 83 29.82 1.62 18.25
C ARG A 83 29.73 0.51 17.20
N VAL A 84 29.12 -0.62 17.56
CA VAL A 84 28.98 -1.78 16.69
C VAL A 84 27.54 -2.32 16.85
N VAL A 85 27.02 -2.89 15.77
CA VAL A 85 25.73 -3.59 15.76
C VAL A 85 25.98 -5.08 15.73
N TYR A 86 25.37 -5.81 16.66
CA TYR A 86 25.33 -7.26 16.69
C TYR A 86 24.00 -7.73 16.12
N LYS A 87 24.03 -8.60 15.11
CA LYS A 87 22.86 -9.26 14.53
C LYS A 87 22.94 -10.76 14.81
N PRO A 88 21.96 -11.34 15.52
CA PRO A 88 21.99 -12.76 15.93
C PRO A 88 21.55 -13.71 14.82
N HIS A 89 21.73 -13.36 13.56
CA HIS A 89 21.45 -14.15 12.37
C HIS A 89 22.60 -13.97 11.35
N SER A 90 22.60 -14.80 10.31
CA SER A 90 23.60 -14.71 9.24
C SER A 90 23.56 -13.36 8.54
N LEU A 91 24.71 -12.73 8.34
CA LEU A 91 24.88 -11.49 7.58
C LEU A 91 25.39 -11.74 6.15
N THR A 92 25.33 -12.97 5.67
CA THR A 92 25.80 -13.29 4.33
C THR A 92 25.02 -12.54 3.26
N VAL A 93 23.68 -12.41 3.42
CA VAL A 93 22.84 -11.66 2.48
C VAL A 93 23.15 -10.18 2.48
N ASP A 94 23.30 -9.56 3.68
CA ASP A 94 23.68 -8.15 3.83
C ASP A 94 25.02 -7.88 3.18
N ARG A 95 26.02 -8.70 3.45
CA ARG A 95 27.37 -8.58 2.86
C ARG A 95 27.34 -8.68 1.33
N ARG A 96 26.61 -9.67 0.77
CA ARG A 96 26.47 -9.82 -0.68
C ARG A 96 25.76 -8.63 -1.32
N TYR A 97 24.74 -8.10 -0.65
CA TYR A 97 24.04 -6.90 -1.11
C TYR A 97 24.98 -5.67 -1.12
N GLN A 98 25.77 -5.45 -0.07
CA GLN A 98 26.77 -4.37 -0.03
C GLN A 98 27.83 -4.55 -1.13
N GLU A 99 28.28 -5.77 -1.40
CA GLU A 99 29.19 -6.11 -2.50
C GLU A 99 28.55 -5.78 -3.86
N CYS A 100 27.26 -6.08 -4.05
CA CYS A 100 26.52 -5.74 -5.27
C CYS A 100 26.41 -4.22 -5.47
N LEU A 101 26.00 -3.47 -4.42
CA LEU A 101 25.94 -2.00 -4.46
C LEU A 101 27.29 -1.40 -4.85
N LYS A 102 28.38 -1.87 -4.25
CA LYS A 102 29.72 -1.40 -4.56
C LYS A 102 30.12 -1.71 -6.01
N SER A 103 29.85 -2.94 -6.47
CA SER A 103 30.21 -3.39 -7.83
C SER A 103 29.46 -2.63 -8.91
N ILE A 104 28.18 -2.35 -8.72
CA ILE A 104 27.39 -1.51 -9.64
C ILE A 104 27.84 -0.05 -9.54
N GLY A 105 28.04 0.46 -8.32
CA GLY A 105 28.35 1.87 -8.06
C GLY A 105 29.64 2.37 -8.70
N VAL A 106 30.66 1.53 -8.88
CA VAL A 106 31.92 1.94 -9.56
C VAL A 106 31.74 2.24 -11.04
N HIS A 107 30.60 1.85 -11.62
CA HIS A 107 30.24 2.07 -13.02
C HIS A 107 29.17 3.14 -13.21
N THR A 108 28.79 3.84 -12.14
CA THR A 108 27.82 4.94 -12.14
C THR A 108 28.54 6.28 -11.90
N LYS A 109 27.83 7.38 -12.06
CA LYS A 109 28.39 8.74 -11.96
C LYS A 109 29.02 9.05 -10.59
N TYR A 110 28.43 8.52 -9.51
CA TYR A 110 28.93 8.68 -8.14
C TYR A 110 29.10 7.31 -7.49
N ASP A 111 30.20 7.16 -6.74
CA ASP A 111 30.51 5.93 -6.00
C ASP A 111 29.49 5.63 -4.89
N MET A 112 29.40 4.36 -4.52
CA MET A 112 28.58 3.89 -3.41
C MET A 112 29.45 3.61 -2.18
N ARG A 113 29.07 4.17 -1.04
CA ARG A 113 29.63 3.79 0.24
C ARG A 113 28.89 2.56 0.77
N THR A 114 29.63 1.61 1.32
CA THR A 114 29.09 0.35 1.86
C THR A 114 29.41 0.21 3.35
N ILE A 115 28.64 -0.62 4.03
CA ILE A 115 28.78 -0.89 5.46
C ILE A 115 29.79 -2.01 5.66
N GLU A 116 30.72 -1.85 6.61
CA GLU A 116 31.63 -2.90 7.00
C GLU A 116 30.90 -3.98 7.81
N ILE A 117 30.98 -5.23 7.34
CA ILE A 117 30.30 -6.39 7.93
C ILE A 117 31.34 -7.48 8.26
N LEU A 118 31.29 -8.02 9.48
CA LEU A 118 31.98 -9.24 9.88
C LEU A 118 30.95 -10.36 10.00
N ASP A 119 30.83 -11.15 8.94
CA ASP A 119 29.94 -12.33 8.88
C ASP A 119 30.62 -13.52 9.55
N CYS A 120 29.97 -14.07 10.60
CA CYS A 120 30.44 -15.20 11.37
C CYS A 120 29.62 -16.47 11.12
N GLY A 121 28.82 -16.50 10.06
CA GLY A 121 27.96 -17.63 9.68
C GLY A 121 26.55 -17.50 10.23
N ASP A 122 26.31 -17.94 11.47
CA ASP A 122 24.97 -17.89 12.10
C ASP A 122 24.69 -16.56 12.83
N TYR A 123 25.64 -15.65 12.86
CA TYR A 123 25.55 -14.30 13.43
C TYR A 123 26.59 -13.41 12.80
N GLY A 124 26.51 -12.11 13.06
CA GLY A 124 27.55 -11.19 12.60
C GLY A 124 27.54 -9.86 13.31
N TRP A 125 28.52 -9.05 12.90
CA TRP A 125 28.79 -7.71 13.42
C TRP A 125 28.82 -6.73 12.26
N GLU A 126 28.25 -5.55 12.48
CA GLU A 126 28.16 -4.51 11.49
C GLU A 126 28.62 -3.18 12.06
N ALA A 127 29.30 -2.37 11.27
CA ALA A 127 29.68 -1.02 11.67
C ALA A 127 28.41 -0.19 11.91
N TYR A 128 28.36 0.49 13.04
CA TYR A 128 27.28 1.41 13.31
C TYR A 128 27.31 2.59 12.34
N VAL A 129 26.20 2.86 11.68
CA VAL A 129 26.05 4.01 10.79
C VAL A 129 25.40 5.15 11.56
N GLU A 130 26.05 6.30 11.57
CA GLU A 130 25.54 7.51 12.20
C GLU A 130 24.97 8.45 11.13
N GLN A 131 23.78 8.99 11.41
CA GLN A 131 23.22 10.05 10.57
C GLN A 131 24.12 11.28 10.61
N SER A 132 24.35 11.87 9.46
CA SER A 132 25.07 13.15 9.37
C SER A 132 24.44 14.06 8.31
N PRO A 133 24.50 15.39 8.48
CA PRO A 133 23.97 16.33 7.49
C PRO A 133 24.83 16.35 6.23
N CYS A 134 24.24 16.74 5.12
CA CYS A 134 24.92 17.14 3.90
C CYS A 134 25.68 18.45 4.13
N LEU A 135 26.80 18.62 3.47
CA LEU A 135 27.65 19.81 3.57
C LEU A 135 27.25 20.90 2.56
N CYS A 136 26.62 20.52 1.47
CA CYS A 136 26.15 21.42 0.43
C CYS A 136 24.94 20.84 -0.32
N ILE A 137 24.28 21.67 -1.16
CA ILE A 137 23.14 21.24 -1.98
C ILE A 137 23.51 20.11 -2.93
N LYS A 138 24.73 20.11 -3.47
CA LYS A 138 25.21 19.04 -4.35
C LYS A 138 25.20 17.68 -3.66
N ASP A 139 25.50 17.60 -2.35
CA ASP A 139 25.45 16.36 -1.59
C ASP A 139 24.03 15.79 -1.56
N ILE A 140 22.99 16.65 -1.57
CA ILE A 140 21.59 16.20 -1.64
C ILE A 140 21.29 15.60 -3.03
N GLU A 141 21.73 16.25 -4.12
CA GLU A 141 21.58 15.71 -5.47
C GLU A 141 22.29 14.36 -5.61
N GLU A 142 23.50 14.24 -5.07
CA GLU A 142 24.26 12.99 -5.04
C GLU A 142 23.59 11.92 -4.19
N TYR A 143 22.97 12.29 -3.05
CA TYR A 143 22.21 11.39 -2.20
C TYR A 143 21.06 10.75 -2.99
N TYR A 144 20.23 11.56 -3.66
CA TYR A 144 19.10 11.06 -4.42
C TYR A 144 19.51 10.31 -5.69
N TYR A 145 20.64 10.67 -6.31
CA TYR A 145 21.19 9.86 -7.38
C TYR A 145 21.56 8.44 -6.87
N ARG A 146 22.21 8.34 -5.71
CA ARG A 146 22.56 7.06 -5.07
C ARG A 146 21.31 6.26 -4.65
N ILE A 147 20.23 6.92 -4.24
CA ILE A 147 18.93 6.27 -4.05
C ILE A 147 18.47 5.60 -5.35
N GLY A 148 18.67 6.24 -6.50
CA GLY A 148 18.37 5.64 -7.80
C GLY A 148 19.17 4.36 -8.08
N VAL A 149 20.47 4.36 -7.74
CA VAL A 149 21.33 3.16 -7.87
C VAL A 149 20.89 2.04 -6.93
N ILE A 150 20.53 2.36 -5.66
CA ILE A 150 19.97 1.41 -4.71
C ILE A 150 18.66 0.83 -5.24
N LEU A 151 17.80 1.68 -5.78
CA LEU A 151 16.51 1.27 -6.34
C LEU A 151 16.68 0.30 -7.52
N PHE A 152 17.71 0.51 -8.36
CA PHE A 152 18.06 -0.45 -9.40
C PHE A 152 18.51 -1.80 -8.83
N CYS A 153 19.40 -1.81 -7.83
CA CYS A 153 19.85 -3.06 -7.20
C CYS A 153 18.66 -3.79 -6.54
N ASN A 154 17.75 -3.07 -5.90
CA ASN A 154 16.52 -3.64 -5.34
C ASN A 154 15.61 -4.21 -6.43
N TYR A 155 15.47 -3.53 -7.56
CA TYR A 155 14.70 -4.03 -8.69
C TYR A 155 15.34 -5.29 -9.29
N LEU A 156 16.64 -5.30 -9.54
CA LEU A 156 17.38 -6.45 -10.07
C LEU A 156 17.25 -7.69 -9.18
N LEU A 157 17.50 -7.52 -7.89
CA LEU A 157 17.57 -8.59 -6.89
C LEU A 157 16.21 -8.88 -6.22
N LYS A 158 15.17 -8.15 -6.56
CA LYS A 158 13.87 -8.19 -5.86
C LYS A 158 14.04 -8.04 -4.35
N ALA A 159 14.63 -6.94 -3.93
CA ALA A 159 14.71 -6.56 -2.53
C ALA A 159 13.43 -5.83 -2.13
N GLY A 160 12.74 -6.35 -1.14
CA GLY A 160 11.60 -5.72 -0.49
C GLY A 160 11.97 -5.16 0.88
N ASP A 161 11.00 -4.54 1.54
CA ASP A 161 11.10 -4.13 2.95
C ASP A 161 12.19 -3.10 3.28
N ILE A 162 12.70 -2.36 2.28
CA ILE A 162 13.62 -1.25 2.50
C ILE A 162 12.80 0.01 2.82
N HIS A 163 12.27 0.08 4.02
CA HIS A 163 11.47 1.18 4.52
C HIS A 163 12.30 2.20 5.34
N TYR A 164 11.65 3.20 5.94
CA TYR A 164 12.32 4.32 6.62
C TYR A 164 13.26 3.91 7.78
N GLU A 165 13.05 2.75 8.41
CA GLU A 165 13.93 2.26 9.49
C GLU A 165 15.19 1.57 8.96
N ASN A 166 15.17 1.12 7.70
CA ASN A 166 16.24 0.34 7.06
C ASN A 166 17.20 1.20 6.23
N LEU A 167 17.00 2.54 6.24
CA LEU A 167 17.85 3.49 5.53
C LEU A 167 18.37 4.57 6.48
N ILE A 168 19.67 4.87 6.42
CA ILE A 168 20.30 5.96 7.19
C ILE A 168 21.00 6.94 6.23
N ALA A 169 20.70 8.24 6.40
CA ALA A 169 21.34 9.31 5.64
C ALA A 169 22.68 9.72 6.29
N ALA A 170 23.80 9.26 5.73
CA ALA A 170 25.13 9.62 6.17
C ALA A 170 25.75 10.67 5.22
N GLY A 171 25.29 11.92 5.31
CA GLY A 171 25.62 13.00 4.38
C GLY A 171 25.08 12.68 2.98
N ALA A 172 25.95 12.72 1.97
CA ALA A 172 25.61 12.38 0.59
C ALA A 172 25.37 10.87 0.33
N TYR A 173 25.48 10.02 1.36
CA TYR A 173 25.42 8.56 1.20
C TYR A 173 24.18 7.97 1.89
N PRO A 174 23.21 7.43 1.14
CA PRO A 174 22.14 6.59 1.68
C PRO A 174 22.71 5.21 2.03
N MET A 175 22.59 4.81 3.29
CA MET A 175 23.15 3.58 3.83
C MET A 175 22.03 2.61 4.17
N VAL A 176 21.94 1.49 3.46
CA VAL A 176 20.96 0.42 3.76
C VAL A 176 21.54 -0.44 4.89
N VAL A 177 20.89 -0.44 6.05
CA VAL A 177 21.34 -1.10 7.28
C VAL A 177 20.69 -2.46 7.52
N ASP A 178 19.69 -2.82 6.74
CA ASP A 178 19.02 -4.12 6.78
C ASP A 178 18.65 -4.57 5.36
N ALA A 179 19.23 -5.68 4.93
CA ALA A 179 19.05 -6.26 3.60
C ALA A 179 18.61 -7.74 3.67
N GLU A 180 18.02 -8.18 4.78
CA GLU A 180 17.67 -9.60 4.97
C GLU A 180 16.59 -10.10 4.00
N ASN A 181 15.79 -9.20 3.41
CA ASN A 181 14.74 -9.48 2.43
C ASN A 181 15.18 -9.17 0.98
N VAL A 182 16.45 -9.31 0.68
CA VAL A 182 16.99 -9.29 -0.70
C VAL A 182 16.88 -10.67 -1.31
N MET A 183 16.57 -10.79 -2.58
CA MET A 183 16.25 -12.04 -3.27
C MET A 183 14.93 -12.67 -2.78
N ASP A 184 13.94 -11.84 -2.44
CA ASP A 184 12.62 -12.35 -2.06
C ASP A 184 11.97 -13.15 -3.18
N ASN A 185 11.12 -14.08 -2.80
CA ASN A 185 10.47 -15.00 -3.72
C ASN A 185 8.95 -15.04 -3.47
N ASN A 186 8.17 -15.10 -4.53
CA ASN A 186 6.73 -15.19 -4.45
C ASN A 186 6.24 -16.54 -4.91
N VAL A 187 5.19 -17.04 -4.29
CA VAL A 187 4.43 -18.18 -4.79
C VAL A 187 3.52 -17.71 -5.92
N ALA A 188 3.65 -18.32 -7.09
CA ALA A 188 2.75 -18.02 -8.21
C ALA A 188 1.32 -18.51 -7.88
N PRO A 189 0.30 -17.65 -7.96
CA PRO A 189 -1.09 -18.07 -7.79
C PRO A 189 -1.55 -18.98 -8.93
N SER A 190 -2.45 -19.92 -8.65
CA SER A 190 -2.87 -20.97 -9.58
C SER A 190 -3.88 -20.54 -10.65
N HIS A 191 -4.60 -19.45 -10.43
CA HIS A 191 -5.50 -18.79 -11.40
C HIS A 191 -5.51 -17.31 -11.07
N ILE A 192 -5.10 -16.49 -12.03
CA ILE A 192 -4.89 -15.06 -11.81
C ILE A 192 -5.88 -14.28 -12.66
N SER A 193 -6.74 -13.50 -12.01
CA SER A 193 -7.54 -12.46 -12.66
C SER A 193 -6.62 -11.38 -13.25
N ALA A 194 -7.12 -10.63 -14.22
CA ALA A 194 -6.41 -9.49 -14.80
C ALA A 194 -5.97 -8.48 -13.73
N ARG A 195 -6.80 -8.26 -12.71
CA ARG A 195 -6.47 -7.42 -11.54
C ARG A 195 -5.27 -7.95 -10.77
N GLU A 196 -5.23 -9.25 -10.49
CA GLU A 196 -4.12 -9.89 -9.80
C GLU A 196 -2.85 -9.93 -10.65
N MET A 197 -2.98 -10.07 -11.97
CA MET A 197 -1.83 -9.96 -12.90
C MET A 197 -1.17 -8.58 -12.82
N ILE A 198 -1.96 -7.50 -12.77
CA ILE A 198 -1.42 -6.15 -12.59
C ILE A 198 -0.72 -6.02 -11.23
N PHE A 199 -1.31 -6.52 -10.15
CA PHE A 199 -0.64 -6.52 -8.84
C PHE A 199 0.66 -7.34 -8.85
N ALA A 200 0.67 -8.48 -9.53
CA ALA A 200 1.88 -9.29 -9.70
C ALA A 200 2.96 -8.52 -10.48
N GLU A 201 2.60 -7.81 -11.54
CA GLU A 201 3.50 -6.97 -12.31
C GLU A 201 4.06 -5.81 -11.48
N LEU A 202 3.21 -5.13 -10.70
CA LEU A 202 3.65 -4.09 -9.77
C LEU A 202 4.59 -4.64 -8.69
N GLY A 203 4.31 -5.85 -8.19
CA GLY A 203 5.17 -6.59 -7.27
C GLY A 203 6.52 -7.03 -7.85
N GLU A 204 6.69 -6.99 -9.17
CA GLU A 204 7.95 -7.23 -9.89
C GLU A 204 8.60 -5.93 -10.39
N SER A 205 8.09 -4.76 -10.01
CA SER A 205 8.59 -3.44 -10.40
C SER A 205 9.39 -2.75 -9.29
N VAL A 206 9.91 -1.56 -9.57
CA VAL A 206 10.59 -0.68 -8.58
C VAL A 206 9.70 -0.32 -7.39
N LEU A 207 8.37 -0.45 -7.53
CA LEU A 207 7.41 -0.14 -6.47
C LEU A 207 7.42 -1.16 -5.32
N TYR A 208 7.98 -2.36 -5.55
CA TYR A 208 8.08 -3.40 -4.53
C TYR A 208 9.10 -3.09 -3.43
N SER A 209 10.10 -2.26 -3.73
CA SER A 209 11.30 -2.09 -2.90
C SER A 209 11.06 -1.52 -1.50
N GLY A 210 9.96 -0.79 -1.27
CA GLY A 210 9.74 -0.01 -0.05
C GLY A 210 10.48 1.33 -0.02
N LEU A 211 11.34 1.62 -1.01
CA LEU A 211 12.04 2.91 -1.12
C LEU A 211 11.11 4.04 -1.54
N LEU A 212 10.27 3.80 -2.54
CA LEU A 212 9.35 4.79 -3.10
C LEU A 212 8.11 4.96 -2.23
N PRO A 213 7.48 6.15 -2.21
CA PRO A 213 6.30 6.43 -1.40
C PRO A 213 5.21 5.37 -1.54
N PHE A 214 4.82 4.77 -0.42
CA PHE A 214 3.66 3.92 -0.32
C PHE A 214 2.87 4.20 0.96
N TYR A 215 1.55 4.27 0.85
CA TYR A 215 0.69 4.72 1.92
C TYR A 215 -0.14 3.57 2.49
N LYS A 216 -0.14 3.43 3.83
CA LYS A 216 -1.15 2.65 4.55
C LYS A 216 -2.27 3.59 4.99
N PHE A 217 -3.50 3.25 4.61
CA PHE A 217 -4.70 4.05 4.92
C PHE A 217 -5.51 3.41 6.04
N GLY A 218 -6.04 4.24 6.95
CA GLY A 218 -7.00 3.84 7.97
C GLY A 218 -8.44 3.97 7.49
N HIS A 219 -9.36 3.58 8.37
CA HIS A 219 -10.80 3.70 8.12
C HIS A 219 -11.29 5.16 7.95
N ASN A 220 -10.51 6.13 8.41
CA ASN A 220 -10.79 7.57 8.28
C ASN A 220 -10.28 8.17 6.97
N GLY A 221 -9.70 7.38 6.07
CA GLY A 221 -9.12 7.85 4.80
C GLY A 221 -7.73 8.49 4.94
N GLN A 222 -7.24 8.74 6.14
CA GLN A 222 -5.89 9.26 6.34
C GLN A 222 -4.84 8.19 6.07
N GLY A 223 -3.80 8.55 5.34
CA GLY A 223 -2.70 7.68 4.98
C GLY A 223 -1.38 8.13 5.59
N VAL A 224 -0.55 7.16 6.00
CA VAL A 224 0.83 7.38 6.41
C VAL A 224 1.75 6.71 5.43
N ASP A 225 2.71 7.47 4.92
CA ASP A 225 3.79 6.96 4.08
C ASP A 225 4.79 6.21 4.97
N LEU A 226 5.09 4.95 4.61
CA LEU A 226 6.04 4.09 5.31
C LEU A 226 7.33 3.86 4.52
N SER A 227 7.49 4.54 3.38
CA SER A 227 8.65 4.36 2.51
C SER A 227 9.96 4.87 3.12
N ALA A 228 11.08 4.44 2.56
CA ALA A 228 12.39 4.97 2.94
C ALA A 228 12.58 6.46 2.58
N LEU A 229 11.77 7.02 1.71
CA LEU A 229 11.77 8.44 1.36
C LEU A 229 10.75 9.26 2.16
N ASN A 230 10.21 8.71 3.27
CA ASN A 230 9.29 9.43 4.14
C ASN A 230 10.04 10.34 5.12
N GLY A 231 9.74 11.64 5.07
CA GLY A 231 10.21 12.64 6.05
C GLY A 231 9.10 13.17 6.97
N GLN A 232 7.94 12.53 7.05
CA GLN A 232 6.80 13.03 7.83
C GLN A 232 6.96 12.73 9.31
N GLU A 233 6.98 13.76 10.14
CA GLU A 233 6.99 13.67 11.60
C GLU A 233 5.65 14.15 12.16
N GLY A 234 5.21 13.55 13.28
CA GLY A 234 4.01 13.98 14.00
C GLY A 234 2.68 13.57 13.38
N LYS A 235 2.65 12.71 12.36
CA LYS A 235 1.41 12.18 11.80
C LYS A 235 0.95 10.94 12.55
N GLU A 236 -0.36 10.87 12.80
CA GLU A 236 -0.98 9.71 13.43
C GLU A 236 -1.08 8.53 12.45
N TYR A 237 -0.63 7.36 12.92
CA TYR A 237 -0.87 6.12 12.17
C TYR A 237 -2.37 5.80 12.14
N PRO A 238 -2.89 5.33 11.01
CA PRO A 238 -4.32 5.07 10.85
C PRO A 238 -4.80 3.78 11.55
N ILE A 239 -4.03 3.26 12.49
CA ILE A 239 -4.34 2.04 13.25
C ILE A 239 -4.25 2.33 14.75
N LEU A 240 -5.24 1.81 15.47
CA LEU A 240 -5.22 1.83 16.94
C LEU A 240 -4.34 0.68 17.44
N VAL A 241 -3.36 1.01 18.26
CA VAL A 241 -2.53 0.03 18.98
C VAL A 241 -2.75 0.15 20.48
N PRO A 242 -2.70 -0.94 21.24
CA PRO A 242 -2.78 -0.88 22.68
C PRO A 242 -1.48 -0.28 23.24
N ALA A 243 -1.59 0.81 23.97
CA ALA A 243 -0.49 1.46 24.70
C ALA A 243 -0.76 1.40 26.21
N LEU A 244 0.31 1.19 26.99
CA LEU A 244 0.21 1.21 28.44
C LEU A 244 0.12 2.65 28.93
N LYS A 245 -0.96 2.98 29.65
CA LYS A 245 -1.16 4.24 30.36
C LYS A 245 -0.86 4.05 31.84
N ASN A 246 -0.39 5.10 32.49
CA ASN A 246 -0.08 5.12 33.91
C ASN A 246 0.90 4.01 34.34
N ILE A 247 1.96 3.80 33.59
CA ILE A 247 2.98 2.77 33.87
C ILE A 247 3.53 2.94 35.29
N LYS A 248 3.65 1.84 36.04
CA LYS A 248 4.09 1.77 37.44
C LYS A 248 3.13 2.41 38.47
N ARG A 249 1.87 2.62 38.11
CA ARG A 249 0.83 3.09 39.03
C ARG A 249 -0.22 2.01 39.23
N SER A 250 -0.99 2.10 40.33
CA SER A 250 -2.06 1.15 40.61
C SER A 250 -3.26 1.22 39.67
N ASP A 251 -3.36 2.31 38.93
CA ASP A 251 -4.36 2.54 37.86
C ASP A 251 -3.80 2.31 36.44
N MET A 252 -2.73 1.52 36.34
CA MET A 252 -2.16 1.13 35.05
C MET A 252 -3.20 0.37 34.21
N CYS A 253 -3.40 0.81 32.95
CA CYS A 253 -4.34 0.20 32.03
C CYS A 253 -3.85 0.29 30.59
N PHE A 254 -4.48 -0.50 29.71
CA PHE A 254 -4.31 -0.32 28.28
C PHE A 254 -5.27 0.74 27.75
N GLU A 255 -4.76 1.64 26.93
CA GLU A 255 -5.53 2.59 26.13
C GLU A 255 -5.20 2.35 24.66
N TYR A 256 -6.20 2.36 23.80
CA TYR A 256 -5.97 2.28 22.35
C TYR A 256 -5.64 3.66 21.82
N VAL A 257 -4.45 3.82 21.25
CA VAL A 257 -3.94 5.08 20.71
C VAL A 257 -3.49 4.91 19.27
N ASN A 258 -3.57 5.98 18.51
CA ASN A 258 -2.93 6.05 17.20
C ASN A 258 -1.45 6.41 17.44
N PRO A 259 -0.49 5.54 17.06
CA PRO A 259 0.92 5.89 17.14
C PRO A 259 1.21 7.12 16.28
N ILE A 260 2.17 7.93 16.70
CA ILE A 260 2.61 9.11 15.96
C ILE A 260 3.94 8.78 15.27
N THR A 261 4.07 9.16 13.99
CA THR A 261 5.34 9.06 13.27
C THR A 261 6.41 9.89 13.97
N ARG A 262 7.60 9.30 14.14
CA ARG A 262 8.76 9.97 14.73
C ARG A 262 9.71 10.38 13.61
N SER A 263 10.58 11.35 13.87
CA SER A 263 11.71 11.64 13.01
C SER A 263 12.65 10.43 12.94
N HIS A 264 13.04 10.07 11.74
CA HIS A 264 13.96 8.97 11.48
C HIS A 264 15.22 9.46 10.76
N SER A 265 16.25 8.62 10.75
CA SER A 265 17.57 8.96 10.22
C SER A 265 17.70 8.79 8.71
N ASN A 266 16.57 8.58 7.99
CA ASN A 266 16.53 8.16 6.58
C ASN A 266 16.62 9.30 5.56
N MET A 267 16.37 10.54 5.97
CA MET A 267 16.30 11.67 5.05
C MET A 267 17.58 12.48 5.02
N ALA A 268 18.03 12.87 3.82
CA ALA A 268 19.11 13.82 3.67
C ALA A 268 18.71 15.18 4.27
N MET A 269 19.64 15.81 4.97
CA MET A 269 19.42 17.07 5.67
C MET A 269 20.55 18.06 5.35
N PHE A 270 20.17 19.30 5.07
CA PHE A 270 21.12 20.41 4.87
C PHE A 270 20.61 21.65 5.60
N ASP A 271 21.51 22.34 6.29
CA ASP A 271 21.22 23.56 7.09
C ASP A 271 20.00 23.39 8.04
N GLY A 272 19.94 22.23 8.70
CA GLY A 272 18.89 21.88 9.65
C GLY A 272 17.52 21.58 9.03
N LYS A 273 17.40 21.49 7.71
CA LYS A 273 16.17 21.19 6.99
C LYS A 273 16.28 19.85 6.27
N LEU A 274 15.21 19.05 6.36
CA LEU A 274 15.08 17.84 5.56
C LEU A 274 14.87 18.22 4.09
N SER A 275 15.49 17.46 3.19
CA SER A 275 15.27 17.60 1.75
C SER A 275 13.94 16.95 1.35
N ASP A 276 13.33 17.49 0.29
CA ASP A 276 12.09 16.97 -0.27
C ASP A 276 12.40 15.98 -1.43
N PRO A 277 12.15 14.68 -1.31
CA PRO A 277 12.43 13.71 -2.37
C PRO A 277 11.67 13.97 -3.66
N PHE A 278 10.52 14.64 -3.58
CA PHE A 278 9.70 14.98 -4.75
C PHE A 278 10.39 16.00 -5.69
N GLU A 279 11.29 16.83 -5.13
CA GLU A 279 12.08 17.78 -5.92
C GLU A 279 13.27 17.10 -6.63
N HIS A 280 13.66 15.88 -6.20
CA HIS A 280 14.84 15.16 -6.69
C HIS A 280 14.52 13.90 -7.51
N LYS A 281 13.29 13.75 -7.98
CA LYS A 281 12.85 12.59 -8.79
C LYS A 281 13.70 12.36 -10.05
N ASP A 282 14.22 13.43 -10.66
CA ASP A 282 15.08 13.30 -11.84
C ASP A 282 16.48 12.79 -11.49
N ASN A 283 17.04 13.16 -10.33
CA ASN A 283 18.28 12.58 -9.83
C ASN A 283 18.13 11.08 -9.53
N ILE A 284 16.99 10.66 -8.94
CA ILE A 284 16.70 9.25 -8.70
C ILE A 284 16.59 8.48 -10.03
N CYS A 285 15.88 9.03 -11.02
CA CYS A 285 15.78 8.41 -12.35
C CYS A 285 17.13 8.35 -13.07
N GLU A 286 18.01 9.36 -12.92
CA GLU A 286 19.36 9.36 -13.51
C GLU A 286 20.17 8.20 -12.93
N GLY A 287 20.26 8.08 -11.60
CA GLY A 287 21.01 7.00 -10.95
C GLY A 287 20.48 5.61 -11.27
N PHE A 288 19.13 5.44 -11.29
CA PHE A 288 18.50 4.20 -11.71
C PHE A 288 18.85 3.84 -13.16
N SER A 289 18.75 4.81 -14.07
CA SER A 289 19.03 4.61 -15.50
C SER A 289 20.48 4.28 -15.79
N ASP A 290 21.42 4.92 -15.11
CA ASP A 290 22.86 4.65 -15.29
C ASP A 290 23.19 3.21 -14.87
N ALA A 291 22.72 2.77 -13.70
CA ALA A 291 22.91 1.40 -13.23
C ALA A 291 22.20 0.36 -14.13
N TYR A 292 21.01 0.68 -14.61
CA TYR A 292 20.24 -0.17 -15.54
C TYR A 292 20.97 -0.32 -16.89
N ASN A 293 21.48 0.80 -17.45
CA ASN A 293 22.24 0.81 -18.69
C ASN A 293 23.52 0.01 -18.59
N TYR A 294 24.24 0.14 -17.44
CA TYR A 294 25.42 -0.70 -17.18
C TYR A 294 25.07 -2.18 -17.22
N ALA A 295 23.98 -2.60 -16.57
CA ALA A 295 23.56 -3.99 -16.56
C ALA A 295 23.18 -4.52 -17.95
N MET A 296 22.52 -3.72 -18.78
CA MET A 296 22.23 -4.09 -20.18
C MET A 296 23.50 -4.26 -21.02
N GLN A 297 24.51 -3.43 -20.79
CA GLN A 297 25.76 -3.47 -21.54
C GLN A 297 26.72 -4.58 -21.07
N ASN A 298 26.63 -4.96 -19.79
CA ASN A 298 27.53 -5.90 -19.13
C ASN A 298 26.77 -7.04 -18.44
N PRO A 299 25.87 -7.79 -19.12
CA PRO A 299 25.02 -8.78 -18.48
C PRO A 299 25.80 -9.89 -17.77
N ARG A 300 26.96 -10.30 -18.31
CA ARG A 300 27.80 -11.35 -17.68
C ARG A 300 28.34 -10.96 -16.31
N ASP A 301 28.72 -9.70 -16.13
CA ASP A 301 29.23 -9.21 -14.84
C ASP A 301 28.10 -9.20 -13.81
N VAL A 302 26.90 -8.81 -14.24
CA VAL A 302 25.70 -8.80 -13.40
C VAL A 302 25.22 -10.23 -13.09
N GLU A 303 25.29 -11.18 -14.05
CA GLU A 303 25.03 -12.61 -13.80
C GLU A 303 25.93 -13.14 -12.67
N GLN A 304 27.23 -12.82 -12.68
CA GLN A 304 28.15 -13.23 -11.61
C GLN A 304 27.77 -12.66 -10.24
N LEU A 305 27.27 -11.41 -10.21
CA LEU A 305 26.76 -10.81 -8.97
C LEU A 305 25.52 -11.56 -8.46
N ILE A 306 24.57 -11.91 -9.34
CA ILE A 306 23.39 -12.71 -9.00
C ILE A 306 23.84 -14.08 -8.47
N ASP A 307 24.75 -14.76 -9.16
CA ASP A 307 25.25 -16.09 -8.79
C ASP A 307 25.94 -16.12 -7.43
N SER A 308 26.52 -14.98 -7.00
CA SER A 308 27.15 -14.87 -5.69
C SER A 308 26.18 -15.09 -4.51
N PHE A 309 24.85 -15.04 -4.75
CA PHE A 309 23.82 -15.33 -3.77
C PHE A 309 23.40 -16.81 -3.72
N SER A 310 23.93 -17.72 -4.55
CA SER A 310 23.43 -19.10 -4.75
C SER A 310 23.18 -19.88 -3.46
N ASN A 311 24.02 -19.76 -2.45
CA ASN A 311 23.89 -20.51 -1.20
C ASN A 311 23.46 -19.64 -0.01
N VAL A 312 22.98 -18.44 -0.28
CA VAL A 312 22.61 -17.48 0.76
C VAL A 312 21.22 -17.84 1.31
N LYS A 313 21.09 -17.81 2.63
CA LYS A 313 19.77 -17.85 3.31
C LYS A 313 19.16 -16.46 3.22
N VAL A 314 17.94 -16.39 2.69
CA VAL A 314 17.18 -15.15 2.52
C VAL A 314 15.91 -15.24 3.32
N ARG A 315 15.61 -14.25 4.14
CA ARG A 315 14.35 -14.18 4.89
C ARG A 315 13.17 -14.11 3.91
N HIS A 316 12.12 -14.86 4.22
CA HIS A 316 10.86 -14.80 3.47
C HIS A 316 9.71 -14.39 4.41
N LEU A 317 9.04 -13.30 4.06
CA LEU A 317 7.90 -12.77 4.82
C LEU A 317 6.62 -13.44 4.31
N VAL A 318 6.11 -14.42 5.06
CA VAL A 318 4.84 -15.08 4.73
C VAL A 318 3.65 -14.17 4.96
N GLN A 319 3.73 -13.30 5.95
CA GLN A 319 2.75 -12.26 6.28
C GLN A 319 3.44 -11.02 6.86
N ASP A 320 2.72 -9.90 6.85
CA ASP A 320 3.09 -8.67 7.56
C ASP A 320 3.35 -8.96 9.05
N THR A 321 4.52 -8.61 9.56
CA THR A 321 4.96 -8.86 10.95
C THR A 321 4.03 -8.19 11.96
N GLN A 322 3.43 -7.05 11.60
CA GLN A 322 2.43 -6.36 12.42
C GLN A 322 1.21 -7.25 12.74
N ARG A 323 0.78 -8.08 11.79
CA ARG A 323 -0.32 -9.02 12.01
C ARG A 323 0.05 -10.09 13.04
N TYR A 324 1.27 -10.61 13.00
CA TYR A 324 1.76 -11.53 14.02
C TYR A 324 1.85 -10.86 15.39
N SER A 325 2.36 -9.64 15.45
CA SER A 325 2.43 -8.85 16.67
C SER A 325 1.02 -8.65 17.29
N MET A 326 0.01 -8.31 16.49
CA MET A 326 -1.37 -8.19 16.97
C MET A 326 -1.92 -9.51 17.53
N LEU A 327 -1.68 -10.63 16.88
CA LEU A 327 -2.10 -11.96 17.36
C LEU A 327 -1.37 -12.35 18.64
N MET A 328 -0.08 -12.08 18.72
CA MET A 328 0.72 -12.32 19.90
C MET A 328 0.22 -11.49 21.09
N HIS A 329 -0.04 -10.20 20.90
CA HIS A 329 -0.65 -9.35 21.92
C HIS A 329 -2.04 -9.85 22.36
N ALA A 330 -2.89 -10.26 21.41
CA ALA A 330 -4.19 -10.86 21.75
C ALA A 330 -4.03 -12.16 22.58
N SER A 331 -2.94 -12.93 22.36
CA SER A 331 -2.66 -14.16 23.13
C SER A 331 -2.21 -13.91 24.58
N TYR A 332 -1.97 -12.66 24.96
CA TYR A 332 -1.65 -12.25 26.34
C TYR A 332 -2.88 -11.79 27.14
N HIS A 333 -4.07 -11.83 26.52
CA HIS A 333 -5.30 -11.49 27.23
C HIS A 333 -5.54 -12.46 28.41
N PRO A 334 -5.98 -11.98 29.60
CA PRO A 334 -6.20 -12.84 30.77
C PRO A 334 -7.07 -14.07 30.49
N ASP A 335 -8.14 -13.95 29.68
CA ASP A 335 -9.05 -15.05 29.38
C ASP A 335 -8.36 -16.23 28.67
N VAL A 336 -7.29 -15.97 27.91
CA VAL A 336 -6.54 -17.04 27.20
C VAL A 336 -5.26 -17.43 27.92
N MET A 337 -4.85 -16.70 28.95
CA MET A 337 -3.68 -17.03 29.78
C MET A 337 -4.00 -18.02 30.92
N GLN A 338 -5.29 -18.31 31.18
CA GLN A 338 -5.73 -19.25 32.19
C GLN A 338 -5.43 -20.68 31.84
N ASP A 339 -5.43 -21.07 30.57
CA ASP A 339 -5.11 -22.39 30.10
C ASP A 339 -4.49 -22.46 28.73
N GLY A 340 -3.66 -23.47 28.46
CA GLY A 340 -2.94 -23.61 27.20
C GLY A 340 -3.84 -23.95 26.01
N LEU A 341 -5.02 -24.54 26.21
CA LEU A 341 -5.95 -24.88 25.16
C LEU A 341 -6.59 -23.61 24.58
N SER A 342 -7.06 -22.71 25.45
CA SER A 342 -7.64 -21.42 25.05
C SER A 342 -6.67 -20.58 24.24
N ARG A 343 -5.40 -20.50 24.69
CA ARG A 343 -4.34 -19.79 23.95
C ARG A 343 -4.06 -20.44 22.60
N ASN A 344 -3.97 -21.77 22.54
CA ASN A 344 -3.78 -22.50 21.28
C ASN A 344 -4.96 -22.28 20.32
N LEU A 345 -6.20 -22.34 20.80
CA LEU A 345 -7.40 -22.13 19.96
C LEU A 345 -7.45 -20.73 19.36
N LEU A 346 -7.05 -19.69 20.12
CA LEU A 346 -6.93 -18.34 19.60
C LEU A 346 -5.98 -18.30 18.39
N LEU A 347 -4.77 -18.86 18.54
CA LEU A 347 -3.77 -18.88 17.47
C LEU A 347 -4.18 -19.80 16.30
N CYS A 348 -4.92 -20.87 16.56
CA CYS A 348 -5.49 -21.73 15.51
C CYS A 348 -6.48 -20.99 14.60
N SER A 349 -6.95 -19.78 14.99
CA SER A 349 -7.73 -18.91 14.10
C SER A 349 -7.00 -18.60 12.79
N MET A 350 -5.66 -18.69 12.78
CA MET A 350 -4.83 -18.53 11.57
C MET A 350 -5.16 -19.55 10.48
N PHE A 351 -5.68 -20.74 10.82
CA PHE A 351 -6.13 -21.71 9.81
C PHE A 351 -7.33 -21.22 8.98
N LYS A 352 -8.09 -20.21 9.44
CA LYS A 352 -9.19 -19.63 8.66
C LYS A 352 -8.71 -18.95 7.38
N SER A 353 -7.47 -18.47 7.34
CA SER A 353 -6.89 -17.73 6.23
C SER A 353 -6.05 -18.59 5.26
N TYR A 354 -5.75 -19.86 5.57
CA TYR A 354 -4.85 -20.65 4.74
C TYR A 354 -5.33 -20.85 3.30
N LYS A 355 -6.65 -20.95 3.08
CA LYS A 355 -7.22 -21.07 1.73
C LYS A 355 -7.15 -19.79 0.91
N LYS A 356 -7.07 -18.62 1.58
CA LYS A 356 -7.08 -17.30 0.92
C LYS A 356 -5.69 -16.83 0.50
N VAL A 357 -4.62 -17.37 1.10
CA VAL A 357 -3.26 -16.82 1.00
C VAL A 357 -2.26 -17.87 0.50
N GLN A 358 -2.68 -18.92 -0.20
CA GLN A 358 -1.83 -20.02 -0.71
C GLN A 358 -0.84 -20.59 0.33
N ARG A 359 -1.19 -20.49 1.61
CA ARG A 359 -0.38 -21.00 2.73
C ARG A 359 -0.69 -22.48 2.93
N THR A 360 0.35 -23.29 3.00
CA THR A 360 0.18 -24.70 3.35
C THR A 360 -0.12 -24.85 4.84
N ILE A 361 -0.78 -25.95 5.22
CA ILE A 361 -1.00 -26.32 6.63
C ILE A 361 0.33 -26.39 7.39
N ALA A 362 1.42 -26.80 6.74
CA ALA A 362 2.76 -26.87 7.32
C ALA A 362 3.26 -25.47 7.74
N VAL A 363 3.10 -24.46 6.89
CA VAL A 363 3.46 -23.07 7.22
C VAL A 363 2.68 -22.59 8.44
N VAL A 364 1.35 -22.71 8.44
CA VAL A 364 0.51 -22.26 9.57
C VAL A 364 0.89 -22.93 10.88
N LYS A 365 1.27 -24.20 10.86
CA LYS A 365 1.74 -24.89 12.06
C LYS A 365 3.03 -24.30 12.63
N GLU A 366 3.99 -23.96 11.78
CA GLU A 366 5.24 -23.34 12.23
C GLU A 366 5.02 -21.91 12.72
N GLU A 367 4.15 -21.12 12.04
CA GLU A 367 3.74 -19.80 12.53
C GLU A 367 3.15 -19.87 13.96
N ILE A 368 2.22 -20.80 14.21
CA ILE A 368 1.62 -20.97 15.52
C ILE A 368 2.67 -21.38 16.56
N ARG A 369 3.62 -22.24 16.21
CA ARG A 369 4.70 -22.66 17.11
C ARG A 369 5.58 -21.48 17.53
N ASP A 370 5.96 -20.63 16.60
CA ASP A 370 6.78 -19.45 16.92
C ASP A 370 6.00 -18.46 17.80
N LEU A 371 4.72 -18.18 17.48
CA LEU A 371 3.87 -17.32 18.30
C LEU A 371 3.61 -17.88 19.71
N LEU A 372 3.52 -19.20 19.88
CA LEU A 372 3.42 -19.83 21.21
C LEU A 372 4.69 -19.61 22.04
N ASN A 373 5.85 -19.51 21.41
CA ASN A 373 7.12 -19.21 22.04
C ASN A 373 7.37 -17.68 22.17
N MET A 374 6.38 -16.86 21.85
CA MET A 374 6.46 -15.39 21.90
C MET A 374 7.47 -14.79 20.90
N ASP A 375 7.70 -15.49 19.82
CA ASP A 375 8.51 -15.03 18.68
C ASP A 375 7.62 -14.63 17.50
N ILE A 376 8.04 -13.62 16.76
CA ILE A 376 7.51 -13.36 15.42
C ILE A 376 7.98 -14.50 14.50
N PRO A 377 7.07 -15.16 13.76
CA PRO A 377 7.43 -16.27 12.88
C PRO A 377 8.55 -15.91 11.89
N TYR A 378 9.54 -16.78 11.82
CA TYR A 378 10.69 -16.61 10.94
C TYR A 378 10.76 -17.73 9.91
N PHE A 379 10.76 -17.34 8.64
CA PHE A 379 10.98 -18.27 7.54
C PHE A 379 12.12 -17.79 6.66
N TYR A 380 12.82 -18.72 6.03
CA TYR A 380 13.85 -18.40 5.07
C TYR A 380 13.83 -19.40 3.89
N THR A 381 14.40 -18.97 2.78
CA THR A 381 14.72 -19.82 1.64
C THR A 381 16.20 -19.75 1.32
N LYS A 382 16.72 -20.76 0.62
CA LYS A 382 18.05 -20.63 -0.02
C LYS A 382 17.84 -20.01 -1.40
N ALA A 383 18.59 -18.99 -1.75
CA ALA A 383 18.39 -18.24 -2.98
C ALA A 383 18.38 -19.11 -4.25
N SER A 384 19.10 -20.24 -4.26
CA SER A 384 19.09 -21.24 -5.36
C SER A 384 18.07 -22.37 -5.16
N GLY A 385 17.25 -22.34 -4.10
CA GLY A 385 16.30 -23.39 -3.77
C GLY A 385 14.84 -23.00 -4.01
N THR A 386 13.96 -24.00 -4.01
CA THR A 386 12.51 -23.83 -4.11
C THR A 386 11.77 -24.25 -2.85
N SER A 387 12.48 -24.58 -1.78
CA SER A 387 11.92 -24.93 -0.49
C SER A 387 11.87 -23.74 0.44
N LEU A 388 10.85 -23.70 1.31
CA LEU A 388 10.76 -22.80 2.45
C LEU A 388 11.22 -23.54 3.71
N TYR A 389 11.94 -22.86 4.58
CA TYR A 389 12.42 -23.40 5.86
C TYR A 389 11.85 -22.58 7.02
N SER A 390 11.44 -23.25 8.09
CA SER A 390 10.99 -22.61 9.32
C SER A 390 12.16 -22.14 10.19
N SER A 391 11.85 -21.45 11.28
CA SER A 391 12.79 -21.05 12.35
C SER A 391 13.58 -22.24 12.96
N ARG A 392 13.09 -23.46 12.79
CA ARG A 392 13.69 -24.73 13.29
C ARG A 392 14.30 -25.57 12.18
N ASP A 393 14.59 -24.97 11.02
CA ASP A 393 15.12 -25.66 9.85
C ASP A 393 14.20 -26.78 9.29
N GLU A 394 12.88 -26.77 9.62
CA GLU A 394 11.92 -27.69 9.01
C GLU A 394 11.67 -27.31 7.56
N GLU A 395 11.91 -28.26 6.65
CA GLU A 395 11.83 -28.04 5.21
C GLU A 395 10.41 -28.24 4.68
N ILE A 396 9.87 -27.22 4.03
CA ILE A 396 8.62 -27.25 3.25
C ILE A 396 8.98 -27.29 1.77
N LYS A 397 9.03 -28.50 1.20
CA LYS A 397 9.48 -28.76 -0.16
C LYS A 397 8.52 -28.20 -1.22
N GLY A 398 9.09 -27.69 -2.33
CA GLY A 398 8.32 -27.25 -3.49
C GLY A 398 7.36 -26.09 -3.17
N TYR A 399 7.76 -25.21 -2.26
CA TYR A 399 6.96 -24.06 -1.88
C TYR A 399 6.93 -23.01 -2.98
N PHE A 400 8.05 -22.82 -3.68
CA PHE A 400 8.20 -21.91 -4.80
C PHE A 400 8.27 -22.69 -6.12
N ASP A 401 7.82 -22.10 -7.20
CA ASP A 401 7.89 -22.63 -8.58
C ASP A 401 9.30 -22.55 -9.16
N LYS A 402 10.03 -21.48 -8.86
CA LYS A 402 11.41 -21.22 -9.28
C LYS A 402 12.21 -20.66 -8.12
N SER A 403 13.53 -20.81 -8.18
CA SER A 403 14.43 -20.18 -7.21
C SER A 403 14.50 -18.66 -7.41
N SER A 404 14.89 -17.91 -6.36
CA SER A 404 15.10 -16.46 -6.45
C SER A 404 16.16 -16.10 -7.48
N ILE A 405 17.22 -16.89 -7.58
CA ILE A 405 18.29 -16.72 -8.57
C ILE A 405 17.76 -16.88 -9.99
N ASP A 406 16.98 -17.95 -10.26
CA ASP A 406 16.39 -18.14 -11.59
C ASP A 406 15.49 -16.95 -11.98
N LYS A 407 14.72 -16.43 -11.01
CA LYS A 407 13.86 -15.24 -11.24
C LYS A 407 14.70 -13.99 -11.50
N ALA A 408 15.82 -13.78 -10.79
CA ALA A 408 16.72 -12.65 -11.02
C ALA A 408 17.42 -12.73 -12.40
N HIS A 409 17.85 -13.92 -12.83
CA HIS A 409 18.37 -14.12 -14.18
C HIS A 409 17.33 -13.86 -15.26
N LEU A 410 16.10 -14.33 -15.09
CA LEU A 410 14.99 -14.06 -16.02
C LEU A 410 14.70 -12.56 -16.10
N ARG A 411 14.75 -11.85 -14.98
CA ARG A 411 14.58 -10.39 -14.95
C ARG A 411 15.71 -9.68 -15.70
N LEU A 412 16.97 -10.02 -15.43
CA LEU A 412 18.10 -9.46 -16.16
C LEU A 412 17.99 -9.70 -17.66
N ALA A 413 17.60 -10.92 -18.08
CA ALA A 413 17.41 -11.27 -19.49
C ALA A 413 16.26 -10.49 -20.16
N SER A 414 15.33 -9.96 -19.40
CA SER A 414 14.20 -9.14 -19.90
C SER A 414 14.52 -7.66 -20.04
N PHE A 415 15.69 -7.21 -19.58
CA PHE A 415 16.07 -5.80 -19.59
C PHE A 415 16.12 -5.22 -21.00
N ASN A 416 15.46 -4.09 -21.17
CA ASN A 416 15.45 -3.32 -22.40
C ASN A 416 15.10 -1.85 -22.12
N ASN A 417 15.18 -0.97 -23.13
CA ASN A 417 14.91 0.44 -22.97
C ASN A 417 13.43 0.72 -22.59
N LEU A 418 12.48 -0.06 -23.08
CA LEU A 418 11.05 0.16 -22.78
C LEU A 418 10.76 -0.13 -21.30
N ASP A 419 11.35 -1.20 -20.75
CA ASP A 419 11.24 -1.52 -19.33
C ASP A 419 11.91 -0.45 -18.47
N ARG A 420 13.16 -0.04 -18.78
CA ARG A 420 13.82 1.06 -18.07
C ARG A 420 12.95 2.31 -18.02
N ASP A 421 12.40 2.73 -19.17
CA ASP A 421 11.59 3.92 -19.28
C ASP A 421 10.24 3.77 -18.53
N LYS A 422 9.68 2.55 -18.49
CA LYS A 422 8.50 2.20 -17.67
C LYS A 422 8.80 2.34 -16.18
N GLN A 423 9.91 1.78 -15.70
CA GLN A 423 10.31 1.89 -14.30
C GLN A 423 10.58 3.36 -13.91
N CYS A 424 11.23 4.14 -14.77
CA CYS A 424 11.41 5.58 -14.57
C CYS A 424 10.08 6.35 -14.52
N ARG A 425 9.08 5.96 -15.33
CA ARG A 425 7.72 6.53 -15.21
C ARG A 425 7.10 6.23 -13.85
N PHE A 426 7.23 5.01 -13.34
CA PHE A 426 6.74 4.66 -12.00
C PHE A 426 7.40 5.51 -10.91
N ILE A 427 8.73 5.67 -10.96
CA ILE A 427 9.46 6.55 -10.03
C ILE A 427 8.90 7.98 -10.07
N LYS A 428 8.77 8.57 -11.27
CA LYS A 428 8.28 9.93 -11.43
C LYS A 428 6.83 10.11 -10.98
N MET A 429 5.98 9.13 -11.24
CA MET A 429 4.56 9.19 -10.86
C MET A 429 4.38 9.13 -9.34
N THR A 430 5.10 8.24 -8.64
CA THR A 430 5.02 8.17 -7.17
C THR A 430 5.63 9.38 -6.47
N LEU A 431 6.59 10.05 -7.12
CA LEU A 431 7.24 11.26 -6.63
C LEU A 431 6.65 12.52 -7.28
N THR A 432 5.34 12.57 -7.48
CA THR A 432 4.64 13.76 -7.98
C THR A 432 3.71 14.29 -6.90
N HIS A 433 3.96 15.52 -6.44
CA HIS A 433 3.02 16.23 -5.57
C HIS A 433 1.77 16.65 -6.33
N ILE A 434 0.61 16.39 -5.74
CA ILE A 434 -0.67 16.87 -6.28
C ILE A 434 -1.02 18.25 -5.71
N ASP A 435 -0.40 18.65 -4.60
CA ASP A 435 -0.87 19.73 -3.74
C ASP A 435 0.11 20.85 -3.42
N LYS A 436 1.04 21.15 -4.27
CA LYS A 436 1.52 22.54 -4.22
C LYS A 436 0.42 23.35 -4.90
N GLN A 437 -0.26 24.23 -4.13
CA GLN A 437 -1.21 25.19 -4.66
C GLN A 437 -0.71 25.67 -6.02
N PRO A 438 -1.56 25.71 -7.05
CA PRO A 438 -1.15 26.31 -8.30
C PRO A 438 -0.56 27.67 -7.95
N PRO A 439 0.60 28.05 -8.52
CA PRO A 439 1.20 29.34 -8.22
C PRO A 439 0.10 30.39 -8.34
N ALA A 440 0.02 31.31 -7.38
CA ALA A 440 -1.04 32.33 -7.28
C ALA A 440 -1.18 33.18 -8.54
N GLU A 441 -0.27 33.05 -9.47
CA GLU A 441 -0.37 33.45 -10.86
C GLU A 441 -0.65 32.25 -11.76
N THR A 442 -1.81 31.60 -11.61
CA THR A 442 -2.38 30.98 -12.79
C THR A 442 -2.60 32.11 -13.78
N ASN A 443 -1.71 32.21 -14.75
CA ASN A 443 -2.10 32.74 -16.03
C ASN A 443 -3.43 32.06 -16.36
N THR A 444 -4.53 32.75 -16.05
CA THR A 444 -5.78 32.43 -16.69
C THR A 444 -5.40 32.47 -18.17
N HIS A 445 -5.16 31.30 -18.74
CA HIS A 445 -5.21 31.18 -20.18
C HIS A 445 -6.61 31.67 -20.48
N LYS A 446 -6.71 33.01 -20.76
CA LYS A 446 -7.89 33.55 -21.41
C LYS A 446 -8.07 32.58 -22.55
N ILE A 447 -9.10 31.74 -22.45
CA ILE A 447 -9.54 30.95 -23.58
C ILE A 447 -9.63 32.03 -24.66
N LYS A 448 -8.68 32.03 -25.58
CA LYS A 448 -8.77 32.87 -26.74
C LYS A 448 -10.10 32.43 -27.33
N GLU A 449 -11.11 33.30 -27.20
CA GLU A 449 -12.30 33.14 -28.03
C GLU A 449 -11.76 33.04 -29.43
N ASN A 450 -11.70 31.87 -29.99
CA ASN A 450 -11.46 31.67 -31.41
C ASN A 450 -12.66 32.31 -32.09
N LYS A 451 -12.52 33.57 -32.46
CA LYS A 451 -13.56 34.34 -33.17
C LYS A 451 -13.86 33.76 -34.55
N ASP A 452 -12.97 32.92 -35.09
CA ASP A 452 -13.17 32.09 -36.28
C ASP A 452 -12.83 30.65 -35.90
N GLY A 453 -13.79 29.93 -35.29
CA GLY A 453 -13.57 28.60 -34.77
C GLY A 453 -13.45 27.58 -35.90
N ASP A 454 -12.26 27.08 -36.15
CA ASP A 454 -12.10 25.77 -36.75
C ASP A 454 -12.67 24.73 -35.79
N TYR A 455 -13.95 24.47 -35.91
CA TYR A 455 -14.59 23.35 -35.22
C TYR A 455 -14.02 22.03 -35.76
N ALA A 456 -13.60 21.15 -34.87
CA ALA A 456 -13.15 19.82 -35.23
C ALA A 456 -14.20 19.16 -36.14
N SER A 457 -13.79 18.69 -37.31
CA SER A 457 -14.69 17.98 -38.21
C SER A 457 -15.18 16.67 -37.57
N LYS A 458 -16.31 16.15 -38.02
CA LYS A 458 -16.80 14.83 -37.60
C LYS A 458 -15.73 13.74 -37.79
N ASN A 459 -14.90 13.86 -38.84
CA ASN A 459 -13.83 12.89 -39.11
C ASN A 459 -12.68 13.03 -38.11
N ASP A 460 -12.37 14.22 -37.62
CA ASP A 460 -11.36 14.44 -36.59
C ASP A 460 -11.81 13.86 -35.26
N ILE A 461 -13.08 14.05 -34.89
CA ILE A 461 -13.66 13.43 -33.70
C ILE A 461 -13.64 11.90 -33.79
N ILE A 462 -14.01 11.32 -34.95
CA ILE A 462 -13.96 9.87 -35.14
C ILE A 462 -12.52 9.34 -35.06
N ARG A 463 -11.55 10.07 -35.62
CA ARG A 463 -10.12 9.69 -35.50
C ARG A 463 -9.65 9.71 -34.07
N ALA A 464 -9.97 10.74 -33.30
CA ALA A 464 -9.63 10.83 -31.88
C ALA A 464 -10.27 9.69 -31.06
N ILE A 465 -11.55 9.39 -31.29
CA ILE A 465 -12.25 8.28 -30.63
C ILE A 465 -11.58 6.94 -30.93
N LYS A 466 -11.22 6.68 -32.20
CA LYS A 466 -10.52 5.45 -32.60
C LYS A 466 -9.14 5.35 -31.95
N PHE A 467 -8.38 6.44 -31.95
CA PHE A 467 -7.07 6.50 -31.31
C PHE A 467 -7.16 6.16 -29.81
N ILE A 468 -8.13 6.74 -29.09
CA ILE A 468 -8.35 6.42 -27.67
C ILE A 468 -8.74 4.95 -27.49
N ALA A 469 -9.60 4.42 -28.38
CA ALA A 469 -10.00 3.01 -28.31
C ALA A 469 -8.81 2.07 -28.52
N ASP A 470 -7.97 2.36 -29.53
CA ASP A 470 -6.79 1.54 -29.83
C ASP A 470 -5.78 1.58 -28.67
N GLN A 471 -5.55 2.73 -28.04
CA GLN A 471 -4.72 2.85 -26.83
C GLN A 471 -5.27 2.02 -25.67
N LEU A 472 -6.57 2.11 -25.38
CA LEU A 472 -7.19 1.31 -24.32
C LEU A 472 -7.17 -0.20 -24.62
N LEU A 473 -7.21 -0.62 -25.89
CA LEU A 473 -7.08 -2.02 -26.27
C LEU A 473 -5.65 -2.52 -26.10
N GLU A 474 -4.66 -1.71 -26.46
CA GLU A 474 -3.23 -2.03 -26.31
C GLU A 474 -2.81 -2.16 -24.85
N GLU A 475 -3.38 -1.31 -23.97
CA GLU A 475 -3.07 -1.28 -22.54
C GLU A 475 -3.91 -2.25 -21.69
N ALA A 476 -4.86 -2.96 -22.30
CA ALA A 476 -5.71 -3.92 -21.60
C ALA A 476 -4.91 -5.14 -21.14
N VAL A 477 -4.93 -5.40 -19.82
CA VAL A 477 -4.42 -6.64 -19.25
C VAL A 477 -5.56 -7.64 -19.17
N LEU A 478 -5.39 -8.77 -19.84
CA LEU A 478 -6.34 -9.89 -19.82
C LEU A 478 -5.84 -10.97 -18.88
N SER A 479 -6.75 -11.65 -18.17
CA SER A 479 -6.41 -12.86 -17.41
C SER A 479 -5.81 -13.96 -18.29
N GLU A 480 -5.13 -14.94 -17.68
CA GLU A 480 -4.52 -16.07 -18.41
C GLU A 480 -5.52 -16.82 -19.33
N ASP A 481 -6.77 -16.94 -18.88
CA ASP A 481 -7.83 -17.59 -19.65
C ASP A 481 -8.62 -16.61 -20.54
N ASN A 482 -8.21 -15.34 -20.60
CA ASN A 482 -8.83 -14.25 -21.37
C ASN A 482 -10.31 -13.99 -21.01
N LYS A 483 -10.76 -14.35 -19.81
CA LYS A 483 -12.15 -14.18 -19.41
C LYS A 483 -12.45 -12.86 -18.73
N ASP A 484 -11.46 -12.24 -18.10
CA ASP A 484 -11.59 -10.92 -17.50
C ASP A 484 -10.48 -9.97 -17.96
N ALA A 485 -10.73 -8.66 -17.82
CA ALA A 485 -9.81 -7.60 -18.22
C ALA A 485 -9.77 -6.47 -17.20
N ASN A 486 -8.58 -5.88 -17.05
CA ASN A 486 -8.38 -4.69 -16.23
C ASN A 486 -7.27 -3.82 -16.85
N TRP A 487 -7.04 -2.64 -16.31
CA TRP A 487 -6.02 -1.68 -16.74
C TRP A 487 -5.21 -1.20 -15.56
N LEU A 488 -3.95 -0.89 -15.81
CA LEU A 488 -3.13 -0.15 -14.89
C LEU A 488 -3.60 1.30 -14.86
N GLY A 489 -3.95 1.78 -13.68
CA GLY A 489 -4.41 3.14 -13.47
C GLY A 489 -3.64 3.85 -12.38
N VAL A 490 -3.90 5.15 -12.27
CA VAL A 490 -3.40 6.01 -11.20
C VAL A 490 -4.58 6.50 -10.39
N LYS A 491 -4.51 6.30 -9.08
CA LYS A 491 -5.55 6.76 -8.16
C LYS A 491 -4.95 7.74 -7.16
N LEU A 492 -5.65 8.86 -6.96
CA LEU A 492 -5.39 9.72 -5.83
C LEU A 492 -5.83 9.00 -4.56
N VAL A 493 -4.93 8.90 -3.60
CA VAL A 493 -5.17 8.28 -2.30
C VAL A 493 -4.76 9.25 -1.20
N GLY A 494 -5.56 9.33 -0.12
CA GLY A 494 -5.37 10.28 0.98
C GLY A 494 -6.31 11.47 0.89
N ASP A 495 -6.17 12.40 1.86
CA ASP A 495 -7.01 13.58 1.97
C ASP A 495 -6.58 14.68 0.99
N TYR A 496 -7.50 15.58 0.67
CA TYR A 496 -7.21 16.79 -0.09
C TYR A 496 -6.13 17.62 0.63
N GLY A 497 -5.05 17.99 -0.07
CA GLY A 497 -3.91 18.68 0.52
C GLY A 497 -2.78 17.78 1.04
N HIS A 498 -2.98 16.47 1.10
CA HIS A 498 -1.99 15.47 1.52
C HIS A 498 -2.08 14.17 0.73
N GLY A 499 -2.71 14.22 -0.44
CA GLY A 499 -2.88 13.06 -1.31
C GLY A 499 -1.59 12.66 -2.02
N SER A 500 -1.51 11.38 -2.38
CA SER A 500 -0.46 10.81 -3.20
C SER A 500 -1.06 10.03 -4.37
N LEU A 501 -0.30 9.90 -5.45
CA LEU A 501 -0.66 9.06 -6.57
C LEU A 501 -0.25 7.62 -6.27
N SER A 502 -1.23 6.71 -6.27
CA SER A 502 -1.01 5.28 -6.17
C SER A 502 -1.24 4.62 -7.52
N ILE A 503 -0.24 3.89 -8.02
CA ILE A 503 -0.34 3.10 -9.24
C ILE A 503 -0.95 1.76 -8.86
N ARG A 504 -2.09 1.40 -9.48
CA ARG A 504 -2.86 0.20 -9.12
C ARG A 504 -3.81 -0.23 -10.25
N PRO A 505 -4.37 -1.45 -10.21
CA PRO A 505 -5.45 -1.83 -11.12
C PRO A 505 -6.65 -0.89 -10.94
N LEU A 506 -7.36 -0.62 -12.03
CA LEU A 506 -8.60 0.15 -11.97
C LEU A 506 -9.62 -0.55 -11.05
N ASP A 507 -10.41 0.26 -10.34
CA ASP A 507 -11.57 -0.23 -9.60
C ASP A 507 -12.72 -0.60 -10.57
N VAL A 508 -13.83 -1.09 -10.05
CA VAL A 508 -14.97 -1.53 -10.89
C VAL A 508 -15.93 -0.40 -11.24
N TYR A 509 -15.87 0.72 -10.51
CA TYR A 509 -16.86 1.80 -10.58
C TYR A 509 -16.76 2.64 -11.86
N LEU A 510 -17.72 3.56 -12.04
CA LEU A 510 -17.83 4.38 -13.25
C LEU A 510 -16.74 5.46 -13.32
N TYR A 511 -16.41 6.10 -12.20
CA TYR A 511 -15.54 7.29 -12.17
C TYR A 511 -14.05 6.94 -12.44
N GLU A 512 -13.52 5.97 -11.70
CA GLU A 512 -12.10 5.60 -11.76
C GLU A 512 -11.94 4.12 -12.13
N GLY A 513 -12.86 3.56 -12.94
CA GLY A 513 -12.86 2.13 -13.08
C GLY A 513 -13.30 1.57 -14.43
N VAL A 514 -13.30 0.25 -14.44
CA VAL A 514 -13.58 -0.58 -15.61
C VAL A 514 -14.97 -0.30 -16.22
N ALA A 515 -15.97 0.07 -15.39
CA ALA A 515 -17.33 0.33 -15.88
C ALA A 515 -17.39 1.48 -16.89
N GLY A 516 -16.58 2.55 -16.70
CA GLY A 516 -16.48 3.65 -17.65
C GLY A 516 -15.93 3.21 -19.01
N ILE A 517 -14.89 2.37 -19.00
CA ILE A 517 -14.30 1.80 -20.23
C ILE A 517 -15.30 0.88 -20.95
N CYS A 518 -16.04 0.05 -20.22
CA CYS A 518 -17.09 -0.80 -20.78
C CYS A 518 -18.16 0.03 -21.50
N ILE A 519 -18.61 1.13 -20.90
CA ILE A 519 -19.62 2.03 -21.52
C ILE A 519 -19.04 2.67 -22.78
N PHE A 520 -17.79 3.15 -22.74
CA PHE A 520 -17.12 3.72 -23.89
C PHE A 520 -17.02 2.69 -25.02
N PHE A 521 -16.52 1.49 -24.77
CA PHE A 521 -16.41 0.43 -25.77
C PHE A 521 -17.78 0.00 -26.34
N ALA A 522 -18.81 -0.12 -25.49
CA ALA A 522 -20.15 -0.45 -25.94
C ALA A 522 -20.74 0.67 -26.84
N ALA A 523 -20.46 1.92 -26.53
CA ALA A 523 -20.94 3.06 -27.32
C ALA A 523 -20.29 3.10 -28.71
N ILE A 524 -18.96 2.95 -28.77
CA ILE A 524 -18.22 3.03 -30.05
C ILE A 524 -18.36 1.77 -30.91
N SER A 525 -18.69 0.61 -30.33
CA SER A 525 -18.90 -0.64 -31.09
C SER A 525 -19.94 -0.53 -32.20
N ARG A 526 -20.82 0.47 -32.14
CA ARG A 526 -21.80 0.79 -33.19
C ARG A 526 -21.15 1.43 -34.43
N TYR A 527 -19.99 2.04 -34.27
CA TYR A 527 -19.30 2.82 -35.32
C TYR A 527 -17.94 2.24 -35.66
N TYR A 528 -17.39 1.40 -34.82
CA TYR A 528 -16.07 0.81 -34.95
C TYR A 528 -16.16 -0.70 -34.71
N SER A 529 -16.31 -1.46 -35.81
CA SER A 529 -16.33 -2.92 -35.75
C SER A 529 -14.89 -3.43 -35.67
N ASN A 530 -14.50 -3.92 -34.48
CA ASN A 530 -13.21 -4.51 -34.21
C ASN A 530 -13.42 -5.76 -33.34
N TYR A 531 -12.88 -6.91 -33.75
CA TYR A 531 -12.99 -8.17 -33.00
C TYR A 531 -12.35 -8.06 -31.63
N GLU A 532 -11.17 -7.44 -31.55
CA GLU A 532 -10.43 -7.24 -30.29
C GLU A 532 -11.24 -6.39 -29.30
N LEU A 533 -11.87 -5.31 -29.78
CA LEU A 533 -12.76 -4.50 -28.96
C LEU A 533 -13.90 -5.31 -28.35
N GLN A 534 -14.53 -6.20 -29.12
CA GLN A 534 -15.61 -7.05 -28.60
C GLN A 534 -15.08 -8.07 -27.58
N ARG A 535 -13.89 -8.64 -27.84
CA ARG A 535 -13.21 -9.56 -26.92
C ARG A 535 -12.91 -8.87 -25.57
N VAL A 536 -12.26 -7.72 -25.62
CA VAL A 536 -11.88 -6.96 -24.40
C VAL A 536 -13.12 -6.43 -23.68
N LEU A 537 -14.14 -5.95 -24.40
CA LEU A 537 -15.41 -5.52 -23.78
C LEU A 537 -16.09 -6.68 -23.04
N SER A 538 -16.12 -7.87 -23.64
CA SER A 538 -16.69 -9.05 -23.00
C SER A 538 -15.95 -9.42 -21.73
N ALA A 539 -14.62 -9.43 -21.78
CA ALA A 539 -13.75 -9.71 -20.64
C ALA A 539 -13.91 -8.65 -19.53
N ALA A 540 -13.86 -7.36 -19.87
CA ALA A 540 -14.05 -6.27 -18.91
C ALA A 540 -15.44 -6.30 -18.24
N THR A 541 -16.49 -6.63 -19.01
CA THR A 541 -17.84 -6.82 -18.47
C THR A 541 -17.89 -8.00 -17.49
N LYS A 542 -17.17 -9.08 -17.76
CA LYS A 542 -17.08 -10.23 -16.85
C LYS A 542 -16.45 -9.82 -15.52
N SER A 543 -15.45 -8.94 -15.50
CA SER A 543 -14.87 -8.40 -14.24
C SER A 543 -15.94 -7.70 -13.38
N LEU A 544 -16.87 -6.95 -14.01
CA LEU A 544 -17.97 -6.30 -13.28
C LEU A 544 -18.98 -7.33 -12.74
N PHE A 545 -19.26 -8.39 -13.51
CA PHE A 545 -20.15 -9.46 -13.08
C PHE A 545 -19.57 -10.23 -11.90
N ASP A 546 -18.28 -10.57 -11.96
CA ASP A 546 -17.57 -11.28 -10.89
C ASP A 546 -17.56 -10.46 -9.60
N TYR A 547 -17.31 -9.16 -9.70
CA TYR A 547 -17.43 -8.28 -8.53
C TYR A 547 -18.84 -8.35 -7.90
N THR A 548 -19.88 -8.31 -8.72
CA THR A 548 -21.28 -8.42 -8.23
C THR A 548 -21.52 -9.77 -7.53
N GLU A 549 -20.97 -10.88 -8.06
CA GLU A 549 -21.07 -12.19 -7.40
C GLU A 549 -20.32 -12.21 -6.05
N ASP A 550 -19.11 -11.69 -6.04
CA ASP A 550 -18.24 -11.70 -4.86
C ASP A 550 -18.82 -10.86 -3.72
N ILE A 551 -19.30 -9.63 -4.01
CA ILE A 551 -19.83 -8.75 -2.98
C ILE A 551 -21.11 -9.31 -2.34
N LEU A 552 -21.89 -10.07 -3.10
CA LEU A 552 -23.08 -10.74 -2.58
C LEU A 552 -22.76 -11.91 -1.62
N GLN A 553 -21.59 -12.52 -1.77
CA GLN A 553 -21.14 -13.65 -0.94
C GLN A 553 -20.39 -13.22 0.33
N ARG A 554 -19.96 -11.96 0.43
CA ARG A 554 -19.22 -11.47 1.61
C ARG A 554 -20.16 -11.32 2.81
N GLU A 555 -19.83 -12.02 3.89
CA GLU A 555 -20.47 -11.82 5.20
C GLU A 555 -19.95 -10.54 5.87
N GLY A 556 -20.81 -9.74 6.47
CA GLY A 556 -20.44 -8.54 7.24
C GLY A 556 -20.05 -7.34 6.39
N ASN A 557 -20.76 -7.09 5.32
CA ASN A 557 -20.46 -6.09 4.30
C ASN A 557 -20.39 -4.67 4.83
N HIS A 558 -19.20 -4.12 4.96
CA HIS A 558 -19.01 -2.67 4.95
C HIS A 558 -19.21 -2.21 3.50
N ILE A 559 -20.25 -1.43 3.25
CA ILE A 559 -20.50 -0.80 1.95
C ILE A 559 -20.09 0.66 2.11
N ASP A 560 -19.03 1.05 1.42
CA ASP A 560 -18.40 2.34 1.64
C ASP A 560 -19.20 3.51 1.06
N SER A 561 -19.98 3.29 -0.01
CA SER A 561 -20.66 4.36 -0.76
C SER A 561 -21.85 3.86 -1.56
N SER A 562 -22.91 4.67 -1.59
CA SER A 562 -24.13 4.41 -2.39
C SER A 562 -24.12 5.10 -3.76
N GLY A 563 -23.14 5.95 -4.05
CA GLY A 563 -23.13 6.88 -5.18
C GLY A 563 -23.13 6.27 -6.58
N VAL A 564 -23.43 7.11 -7.58
CA VAL A 564 -23.57 6.66 -8.98
C VAL A 564 -22.24 6.70 -9.76
N PHE A 565 -21.22 7.38 -9.25
CA PHE A 565 -19.90 7.43 -9.89
C PHE A 565 -18.88 6.60 -9.13
N GLY A 566 -18.70 6.79 -7.83
CA GLY A 566 -17.72 6.14 -7.00
C GLY A 566 -18.31 5.17 -5.96
N GLY A 567 -19.53 4.67 -6.16
CA GLY A 567 -20.20 3.76 -5.24
C GLY A 567 -20.97 2.64 -5.93
N GLU A 568 -21.69 1.83 -5.14
CA GLU A 568 -22.36 0.62 -5.62
C GLU A 568 -23.45 0.89 -6.67
N SER A 569 -24.11 2.06 -6.62
CA SER A 569 -25.09 2.42 -7.66
C SER A 569 -24.46 2.67 -9.03
N SER A 570 -23.14 2.86 -9.11
CA SER A 570 -22.44 3.01 -10.38
C SER A 570 -22.56 1.76 -11.25
N LEU A 571 -22.54 0.56 -10.63
CA LEU A 571 -22.70 -0.70 -11.36
C LEU A 571 -24.13 -0.86 -11.92
N VAL A 572 -25.14 -0.58 -11.11
CA VAL A 572 -26.54 -0.63 -11.59
C VAL A 572 -26.79 0.37 -12.72
N TYR A 573 -26.22 1.57 -12.59
CA TYR A 573 -26.31 2.58 -13.65
C TYR A 573 -25.56 2.14 -14.90
N SER A 574 -24.35 1.63 -14.76
CA SER A 574 -23.53 1.16 -15.88
C SER A 574 -24.17 -0.04 -16.60
N TYR A 575 -24.68 -1.03 -15.87
CA TYR A 575 -25.45 -2.13 -16.46
C TYR A 575 -26.70 -1.65 -17.20
N SER A 576 -27.40 -0.67 -16.65
CA SER A 576 -28.56 -0.07 -17.32
C SER A 576 -28.18 0.63 -18.63
N LEU A 577 -27.08 1.36 -18.67
CA LEU A 577 -26.55 2.01 -19.88
C LEU A 577 -26.04 0.96 -20.90
N LEU A 578 -25.30 -0.04 -20.46
CA LEU A 578 -24.83 -1.13 -21.31
C LEU A 578 -25.98 -1.86 -21.97
N TYR A 579 -27.09 -2.13 -21.23
CA TYR A 579 -28.31 -2.64 -21.82
C TYR A 579 -28.91 -1.70 -22.87
N GLN A 580 -28.98 -0.42 -22.60
CA GLN A 580 -29.52 0.56 -23.57
C GLN A 580 -28.67 0.64 -24.83
N LEU A 581 -27.37 0.52 -24.71
CA LEU A 581 -26.43 0.55 -25.84
C LEU A 581 -26.44 -0.74 -26.66
N THR A 582 -26.44 -1.90 -26.01
CA THR A 582 -26.19 -3.20 -26.66
C THR A 582 -27.46 -4.05 -26.85
N ARG A 583 -28.52 -3.79 -26.06
CA ARG A 583 -29.75 -4.58 -25.95
C ARG A 583 -29.52 -6.01 -25.40
N ASN A 584 -28.33 -6.31 -24.84
CA ASN A 584 -28.10 -7.58 -24.19
C ASN A 584 -28.83 -7.65 -22.83
N PRO A 585 -29.78 -8.60 -22.62
CA PRO A 585 -30.58 -8.69 -21.41
C PRO A 585 -29.77 -9.10 -20.17
N GLU A 586 -28.59 -9.65 -20.34
CA GLU A 586 -27.73 -10.06 -19.24
C GLU A 586 -27.35 -8.88 -18.34
N TYR A 587 -27.11 -7.72 -18.91
CA TYR A 587 -26.85 -6.50 -18.13
C TYR A 587 -27.99 -6.13 -17.18
N LEU A 588 -29.24 -6.23 -17.62
CA LEU A 588 -30.37 -5.98 -16.72
C LEU A 588 -30.48 -7.03 -15.62
N LYS A 589 -30.17 -8.28 -15.92
CA LYS A 589 -30.12 -9.36 -14.92
C LYS A 589 -29.10 -9.05 -13.83
N TYR A 590 -27.91 -8.55 -14.20
CA TYR A 590 -26.90 -8.17 -13.22
C TYR A 590 -27.23 -6.87 -12.49
N ALA A 591 -27.89 -5.90 -13.11
CA ALA A 591 -28.44 -4.73 -12.42
C ALA A 591 -29.44 -5.14 -11.32
N GLU A 592 -30.33 -6.09 -11.62
CA GLU A 592 -31.28 -6.64 -10.63
C GLU A 592 -30.57 -7.44 -9.53
N LYS A 593 -29.55 -8.21 -9.89
CA LYS A 593 -28.76 -9.00 -8.94
C LYS A 593 -27.96 -8.12 -7.97
N HIS A 594 -27.44 -6.99 -8.44
CA HIS A 594 -26.69 -6.04 -7.62
C HIS A 594 -27.56 -5.14 -6.74
N PHE A 595 -28.84 -4.99 -7.06
CA PHE A 595 -29.78 -4.10 -6.37
C PHE A 595 -29.85 -4.29 -4.83
N PRO A 596 -29.83 -5.51 -4.25
CA PRO A 596 -29.85 -5.69 -2.80
C PRO A 596 -28.65 -5.02 -2.07
N ILE A 597 -27.54 -4.81 -2.77
CA ILE A 597 -26.39 -4.09 -2.22
C ILE A 597 -26.73 -2.62 -2.03
N ILE A 598 -27.41 -2.02 -3.02
CA ILE A 598 -27.86 -0.62 -2.93
C ILE A 598 -28.89 -0.45 -1.83
N GLU A 599 -29.85 -1.39 -1.67
CA GLU A 599 -30.85 -1.33 -0.58
C GLU A 599 -30.20 -1.25 0.81
N ARG A 600 -29.04 -1.88 0.99
CA ARG A 600 -28.25 -1.78 2.23
C ARG A 600 -27.49 -0.47 2.31
N ALA A 601 -26.80 -0.10 1.22
CA ALA A 601 -25.94 1.09 1.17
C ALA A 601 -26.70 2.39 1.51
N VAL A 602 -27.88 2.57 0.94
CA VAL A 602 -28.65 3.83 1.08
C VAL A 602 -29.08 4.16 2.52
N GLN A 603 -29.08 3.17 3.42
CA GLN A 603 -29.51 3.35 4.82
C GLN A 603 -28.47 4.04 5.69
N TYR A 604 -27.19 3.96 5.31
CA TYR A 604 -26.05 4.41 6.12
C TYR A 604 -25.24 5.53 5.46
N ASP A 605 -25.78 6.13 4.39
CA ASP A 605 -25.08 7.16 3.61
C ASP A 605 -24.82 8.42 4.45
N GLN A 606 -23.60 8.94 4.35
CA GLN A 606 -23.12 10.17 4.99
C GLN A 606 -22.51 11.16 3.98
N ALA A 607 -22.47 10.80 2.69
CA ALA A 607 -21.97 11.65 1.63
C ALA A 607 -23.06 12.52 1.00
N PHE A 608 -24.27 12.00 0.86
CA PHE A 608 -25.49 12.61 0.32
C PHE A 608 -25.44 13.02 -1.16
N ASP A 609 -24.28 13.22 -1.73
CA ASP A 609 -24.01 13.80 -3.03
C ASP A 609 -24.30 12.84 -4.22
N VAL A 610 -23.98 13.30 -5.45
CA VAL A 610 -24.17 12.50 -6.66
C VAL A 610 -23.04 11.49 -6.83
N VAL A 611 -21.80 11.84 -6.50
CA VAL A 611 -20.63 11.00 -6.78
C VAL A 611 -20.56 9.80 -5.85
N TYR A 612 -20.64 10.02 -4.56
CA TYR A 612 -20.49 8.98 -3.53
C TYR A 612 -21.75 8.70 -2.73
N GLY A 613 -22.81 9.53 -2.82
CA GLY A 613 -23.95 9.51 -1.93
C GLY A 613 -25.29 9.13 -2.56
N ASN A 614 -26.32 9.23 -1.74
CA ASN A 614 -27.69 8.84 -2.05
C ASN A 614 -28.34 9.63 -3.18
N ALA A 615 -27.88 10.86 -3.48
CA ALA A 615 -28.38 11.58 -4.65
C ALA A 615 -28.05 10.81 -5.95
N GLY A 616 -26.83 10.25 -6.03
CA GLY A 616 -26.43 9.36 -7.12
C GLY A 616 -27.26 8.08 -7.17
N ALA A 617 -27.49 7.45 -6.01
CA ALA A 617 -28.30 6.24 -5.91
C ALA A 617 -29.73 6.49 -6.41
N ILE A 618 -30.36 7.62 -6.06
CA ILE A 618 -31.69 8.00 -6.56
C ILE A 618 -31.71 8.03 -8.10
N LEU A 619 -30.69 8.63 -8.72
CA LEU A 619 -30.62 8.74 -10.19
C LEU A 619 -30.49 7.36 -10.86
N ALA A 620 -29.63 6.48 -10.32
CA ALA A 620 -29.48 5.12 -10.82
C ALA A 620 -30.78 4.28 -10.67
N LEU A 621 -31.43 4.38 -9.52
CA LEU A 621 -32.67 3.66 -9.22
C LEU A 621 -33.83 4.14 -10.09
N ILE A 622 -33.97 5.44 -10.34
CA ILE A 622 -34.96 6.00 -11.27
C ILE A 622 -34.71 5.49 -12.70
N ASN A 623 -33.46 5.43 -13.13
CA ASN A 623 -33.12 4.89 -14.44
C ASN A 623 -33.53 3.42 -14.56
N LEU A 624 -33.14 2.59 -13.57
CA LEU A 624 -33.52 1.18 -13.54
C LEU A 624 -35.05 1.00 -13.48
N TYR A 625 -35.76 1.82 -12.67
CA TYR A 625 -37.23 1.85 -12.63
C TYR A 625 -37.84 2.16 -13.99
N SER A 626 -37.25 3.08 -14.75
CA SER A 626 -37.74 3.43 -16.08
C SER A 626 -37.70 2.26 -17.06
N LEU A 627 -36.70 1.37 -16.89
CA LEU A 627 -36.48 0.20 -17.75
C LEU A 627 -37.33 -1.01 -17.35
N LYS A 628 -37.51 -1.25 -16.05
CA LYS A 628 -38.17 -2.48 -15.52
C LYS A 628 -39.54 -2.26 -14.94
N ARG A 629 -39.91 -1.02 -14.57
CA ARG A 629 -41.20 -0.64 -13.93
C ARG A 629 -41.49 -1.37 -12.61
N ASP A 630 -40.45 -1.93 -11.94
CA ASP A 630 -40.59 -2.56 -10.63
C ASP A 630 -40.57 -1.52 -9.51
N LYS A 631 -41.63 -1.51 -8.71
CA LYS A 631 -41.79 -0.55 -7.59
C LYS A 631 -40.74 -0.66 -6.49
N ARG A 632 -40.01 -1.80 -6.38
CA ARG A 632 -38.93 -1.95 -5.42
C ARG A 632 -37.88 -0.88 -5.59
N TYR A 633 -37.47 -0.58 -6.84
CA TYR A 633 -36.48 0.46 -7.14
C TYR A 633 -36.96 1.85 -6.75
N LEU A 634 -38.19 2.16 -7.01
CA LEU A 634 -38.79 3.45 -6.60
C LEU A 634 -38.90 3.56 -5.08
N ASN A 635 -39.23 2.47 -4.38
CA ASN A 635 -39.28 2.47 -2.91
C ASN A 635 -37.89 2.64 -2.29
N CYS A 636 -36.88 2.01 -2.83
CA CYS A 636 -35.48 2.23 -2.41
C CYS A 636 -35.05 3.69 -2.65
N ALA A 637 -35.40 4.29 -3.81
CA ALA A 637 -35.14 5.71 -4.07
C ALA A 637 -35.84 6.63 -3.05
N LYS A 638 -37.05 6.28 -2.58
CA LYS A 638 -37.74 7.03 -1.50
C LYS A 638 -36.97 6.91 -0.17
N THR A 639 -36.45 5.72 0.15
CA THR A 639 -35.64 5.51 1.35
C THR A 639 -34.38 6.37 1.29
N ALA A 640 -33.65 6.38 0.15
CA ALA A 640 -32.49 7.23 -0.07
C ALA A 640 -32.83 8.73 0.08
N ALA A 641 -33.98 9.17 -0.50
CA ALA A 641 -34.44 10.55 -0.37
C ALA A 641 -34.81 10.92 1.07
N LYS A 642 -35.35 9.99 1.83
CA LYS A 642 -35.66 10.21 3.25
C LYS A 642 -34.39 10.45 4.03
N VAL A 643 -33.35 9.62 3.85
CA VAL A 643 -32.02 9.82 4.50
C VAL A 643 -31.44 11.20 4.16
N ILE A 644 -31.49 11.60 2.90
CA ILE A 644 -31.05 12.96 2.49
C ILE A 644 -31.89 14.03 3.19
N CYS A 645 -33.21 13.95 3.13
CA CYS A 645 -34.09 14.98 3.71
C CYS A 645 -33.92 15.10 5.23
N ASP A 646 -33.79 13.96 5.93
CA ASP A 646 -33.58 13.94 7.40
C ASP A 646 -32.21 14.53 7.81
N ALA A 647 -31.22 14.51 6.91
CA ALA A 647 -29.86 15.06 7.14
C ALA A 647 -29.72 16.54 6.75
N GLN A 648 -30.75 17.17 6.15
CA GLN A 648 -30.68 18.58 5.76
C GLN A 648 -30.47 19.49 6.96
N GLN A 649 -29.47 20.37 6.90
CA GLN A 649 -29.20 21.34 7.95
C GLN A 649 -30.22 22.50 7.95
N LYS A 650 -30.35 23.21 9.06
CA LYS A 650 -31.25 24.36 9.21
C LYS A 650 -31.03 25.46 8.14
N GLY A 651 -29.81 25.60 7.66
CA GLY A 651 -29.46 26.52 6.57
C GLY A 651 -29.81 26.03 5.16
N GLY A 652 -30.40 24.83 5.00
CA GLY A 652 -30.81 24.27 3.71
C GLY A 652 -29.78 23.41 2.99
N GLY A 653 -28.50 23.45 3.39
CA GLY A 653 -27.43 22.62 2.81
C GLY A 653 -27.27 21.25 3.44
N TRP A 654 -26.41 20.43 2.84
CA TRP A 654 -26.00 19.12 3.36
C TRP A 654 -24.48 19.09 3.57
N LYS A 655 -24.06 18.74 4.78
CA LYS A 655 -22.66 18.62 5.14
C LYS A 655 -22.25 17.15 5.15
N ALA A 656 -21.44 16.72 4.20
CA ALA A 656 -20.81 15.40 4.22
C ALA A 656 -19.77 15.31 5.35
N ALA A 657 -19.44 14.07 5.77
CA ALA A 657 -18.48 13.83 6.86
C ALA A 657 -17.07 14.36 6.55
N THR A 658 -16.72 14.45 5.28
CA THR A 658 -15.38 14.82 4.79
C THR A 658 -15.17 16.32 4.55
N VAL A 659 -16.20 17.16 4.73
CA VAL A 659 -16.12 18.61 4.45
C VAL A 659 -16.46 19.45 5.66
N SER A 660 -15.93 20.66 5.73
CA SER A 660 -16.15 21.60 6.86
C SER A 660 -17.52 22.29 6.79
N ALA A 661 -18.06 22.51 5.58
CA ALA A 661 -19.35 23.17 5.30
C ALA A 661 -20.06 22.50 4.11
N PRO A 662 -21.41 22.70 3.96
CA PRO A 662 -22.10 22.27 2.74
C PRO A 662 -21.54 22.96 1.50
N LEU A 663 -21.34 22.19 0.44
CA LEU A 663 -20.77 22.66 -0.81
C LEU A 663 -21.87 23.11 -1.79
N ALA A 664 -21.59 24.13 -2.62
CA ALA A 664 -22.33 24.41 -3.83
C ALA A 664 -21.93 23.44 -4.96
N GLY A 665 -22.70 23.44 -6.05
CA GLY A 665 -22.36 22.70 -7.27
C GLY A 665 -22.97 21.32 -7.37
N PHE A 666 -22.68 20.63 -8.49
CA PHE A 666 -23.42 19.43 -8.88
C PHE A 666 -22.84 18.13 -8.33
N SER A 667 -21.50 17.96 -8.40
CA SER A 667 -20.85 16.67 -8.09
C SER A 667 -20.98 16.30 -6.61
N HIS A 668 -20.55 17.23 -5.74
CA HIS A 668 -20.46 17.04 -4.29
C HIS A 668 -21.34 18.02 -3.50
N GLY A 669 -22.18 18.78 -4.16
CA GLY A 669 -22.91 19.88 -3.54
C GLY A 669 -24.42 19.82 -3.70
N VAL A 670 -25.02 20.90 -3.21
CA VAL A 670 -26.45 21.07 -3.06
C VAL A 670 -27.18 20.98 -4.40
N ALA A 671 -26.64 21.57 -5.49
CA ALA A 671 -27.29 21.52 -6.81
C ALA A 671 -27.54 20.09 -7.30
N GLY A 672 -26.57 19.18 -7.13
CA GLY A 672 -26.73 17.77 -7.50
C GLY A 672 -27.74 17.04 -6.65
N ILE A 673 -27.73 17.29 -5.35
CA ILE A 673 -28.70 16.71 -4.41
C ILE A 673 -30.13 17.16 -4.76
N VAL A 674 -30.31 18.45 -4.93
CA VAL A 674 -31.61 19.04 -5.34
C VAL A 674 -32.07 18.50 -6.69
N TYR A 675 -31.15 18.34 -7.64
CA TYR A 675 -31.49 17.74 -8.94
C TYR A 675 -32.03 16.33 -8.80
N ALA A 676 -31.37 15.48 -8.01
CA ALA A 676 -31.80 14.09 -7.77
C ALA A 676 -33.15 14.03 -7.06
N LEU A 677 -33.34 14.82 -6.00
CA LEU A 677 -34.64 14.94 -5.30
C LEU A 677 -35.75 15.42 -6.22
N ASN A 678 -35.49 16.40 -7.10
CA ASN A 678 -36.48 16.91 -8.06
C ASN A 678 -36.85 15.85 -9.13
N LYS A 679 -35.86 15.03 -9.58
CA LYS A 679 -36.16 13.88 -10.46
C LYS A 679 -37.09 12.87 -9.78
N LEU A 680 -36.87 12.57 -8.52
CA LEU A 680 -37.73 11.69 -7.74
C LEU A 680 -39.10 12.33 -7.48
N TYR A 681 -39.13 13.62 -7.12
CA TYR A 681 -40.38 14.35 -6.87
C TYR A 681 -41.35 14.33 -8.07
N LYS A 682 -40.84 14.37 -9.29
CA LYS A 682 -41.68 14.25 -10.52
C LYS A 682 -42.39 12.89 -10.64
N LEU A 683 -41.79 11.83 -10.05
CA LEU A 683 -42.39 10.47 -10.04
C LEU A 683 -43.20 10.20 -8.78
N TYR A 684 -42.85 10.85 -7.69
CA TYR A 684 -43.44 10.70 -6.37
C TYR A 684 -43.54 12.08 -5.69
N PRO A 685 -44.64 12.82 -5.92
CA PRO A 685 -44.87 14.11 -5.28
C PRO A 685 -45.04 13.95 -3.77
N ASP A 686 -44.08 14.45 -3.00
CA ASP A 686 -44.03 14.41 -1.55
C ASP A 686 -43.74 15.81 -0.98
N LYS A 687 -44.48 16.25 0.06
CA LYS A 687 -44.35 17.61 0.62
C LYS A 687 -42.99 17.82 1.30
N HIS A 688 -42.45 16.79 1.96
CA HIS A 688 -41.17 16.88 2.64
C HIS A 688 -40.03 17.00 1.64
N ILE A 689 -40.03 16.16 0.60
CA ILE A 689 -39.05 16.27 -0.52
C ILE A 689 -39.12 17.65 -1.16
N LYS A 690 -40.34 18.17 -1.41
CA LYS A 690 -40.51 19.52 -2.00
C LYS A 690 -39.90 20.61 -1.11
N GLN A 691 -40.12 20.52 0.20
CA GLN A 691 -39.53 21.51 1.14
C GLN A 691 -38.03 21.45 1.16
N CYS A 692 -37.43 20.24 1.16
CA CYS A 692 -35.96 20.07 1.11
C CYS A 692 -35.38 20.64 -0.17
N ILE A 693 -36.05 20.47 -1.31
CA ILE A 693 -35.63 21.11 -2.59
C ILE A 693 -35.62 22.63 -2.48
N VAL A 694 -36.69 23.21 -1.94
CA VAL A 694 -36.81 24.67 -1.81
C VAL A 694 -35.71 25.23 -0.88
N ASN A 695 -35.52 24.60 0.28
CA ASN A 695 -34.49 25.00 1.21
C ASN A 695 -33.06 24.91 0.59
N GLY A 696 -32.78 23.82 -0.18
CA GLY A 696 -31.52 23.65 -0.86
C GLY A 696 -31.26 24.73 -1.93
N LEU A 697 -32.29 25.07 -2.72
CA LEU A 697 -32.17 26.15 -3.70
C LEU A 697 -31.91 27.51 -3.04
N GLN A 698 -32.57 27.79 -1.90
CA GLN A 698 -32.30 29.03 -1.15
C GLN A 698 -30.87 29.10 -0.64
N TYR A 699 -30.33 28.00 -0.15
CA TYR A 699 -28.92 27.92 0.26
C TYR A 699 -27.96 28.16 -0.93
N GLU A 700 -28.26 27.60 -2.09
CA GLU A 700 -27.47 27.79 -3.31
C GLU A 700 -27.47 29.25 -3.75
N ASP A 701 -28.65 29.91 -3.71
CA ASP A 701 -28.81 31.32 -4.04
C ASP A 701 -27.98 32.22 -3.09
N GLU A 702 -27.91 31.90 -1.78
CA GLU A 702 -27.10 32.63 -0.80
C GLU A 702 -25.60 32.53 -1.03
N LEU A 703 -25.13 31.45 -1.68
CA LEU A 703 -23.71 31.26 -2.01
C LEU A 703 -23.31 31.95 -3.32
N PHE A 704 -24.26 32.42 -4.14
CA PHE A 704 -23.94 33.06 -5.40
C PHE A 704 -23.36 34.44 -5.16
N CYS A 705 -22.19 34.73 -5.77
CA CYS A 705 -21.51 36.00 -5.72
C CYS A 705 -21.72 36.74 -7.02
N GLU A 706 -22.54 37.84 -7.03
CA GLU A 706 -22.81 38.65 -8.24
C GLU A 706 -21.55 39.25 -8.83
N ALA A 707 -20.57 39.63 -7.99
CA ALA A 707 -19.33 40.25 -8.43
C ALA A 707 -18.47 39.29 -9.26
N ASP A 708 -18.48 38.01 -8.92
CA ASP A 708 -17.69 36.97 -9.58
C ASP A 708 -18.51 36.22 -10.65
N GLY A 709 -19.84 36.42 -10.67
CA GLY A 709 -20.75 35.68 -11.52
C GLY A 709 -20.73 34.16 -11.29
N ASN A 710 -20.38 33.72 -10.05
CA ASN A 710 -20.17 32.32 -9.69
C ASN A 710 -20.53 32.06 -8.22
N TRP A 711 -20.65 30.81 -7.83
CA TRP A 711 -20.84 30.40 -6.44
C TRP A 711 -19.52 30.39 -5.68
N LYS A 712 -19.58 30.70 -4.37
CA LYS A 712 -18.43 30.63 -3.48
C LYS A 712 -17.94 29.18 -3.37
N ASP A 713 -16.63 29.01 -3.50
CA ASP A 713 -15.98 27.76 -3.15
C ASP A 713 -15.90 27.65 -1.61
N MET A 714 -16.50 26.60 -1.06
CA MET A 714 -16.54 26.33 0.38
C MET A 714 -15.53 25.25 0.79
N PHE A 715 -14.66 24.81 -0.11
CA PHE A 715 -13.58 23.87 0.20
C PHE A 715 -12.39 24.55 0.91
N MET A 716 -12.27 25.89 0.83
CA MET A 716 -11.17 26.66 1.44
C MET A 716 -11.40 26.97 2.92
#